data_b4364e7271d1e181308924d32a6f881b
#
_entry.id   b4364e7271d1e181308924d32a6f881b
#
_cell.length_a   1.000
_cell.length_b   1.000
_cell.length_c   1.000
_cell.angle_alpha   90.00
_cell.angle_beta   90.00
_cell.angle_gamma   90.00
#
_symmetry.space_group_name_H-M   'P 1'
#
loop_
_entity.id
_entity.type
_entity.pdbx_description
1 polymer ?
#
loop_
_entity_poly.entity_id
_entity_poly.type
_entity_poly.pdbx_seq_one_letter_code
_entity_poly.pdbx_strand_id
1 'polypeptide(L)'
;MGAVLLVFGAVALAESVVVVALRRWRPRASEGKLSRRVAGGLVLVVTPLVVLTAYARLAPLPSPYALVEQPGFVVLDAEGVVLQRDTSAGLRVPVALADVAPVMVEATIAAEDKRFRSHPGVDPLAAARALLRLPFQRSGASTLTQQVARRLYLRDGAGGLLERKAREALIALQLEARYSKDEILALYLNEVYYGRGAYGVEAAARVYFGVSARNLDLAQAAFLAGLPQLPADYGAAPDAPAVRERQRYVLDRLVESGRVSPLDAAAAKAEALQMLPELAPVVAPHFVEYALAELAAVRPDLDGRQGLVIETTLDAGLQAEAERLVRFHLERLAEKSVGNAAVVVLEPASGRVLAMVGSAGFDAAEGGQINMAVTPRQPGSALKPFLYAAALERGYTAASTVLDLPTTFETASGPYAPLDYDRRFHGPVSLRVALASSLNVPAVRTLNEVGIETFLDVAHRFGLRTLTDSEVYGLALTLGGGEVRLLDLTGAYGALATGGLLAQPYAVERVRDAAGRVLYERPPRPPARVVAEERAYILADILADPLARQLGFGEAPALTLSYRAGVKTGTTTEFRDNWTVGFTPERVVGVWVGNTDNRPMKNVSGVTGAAPIWRAVMDAAMAGVTPTWPQPPAGLRRATVCYPTGLQPGPYCPTRVDEWFVAGTEPSETEDYYRRDASGRLLIDPPVEARAWAIEAGLALVNNRPSAGSQPFVVQPAQGSVLFLAPELPSQALILRASPPAGAQRIEFRVDGALVGVASAADPTAVWPVSAGAHVLEVSAVLGSGEVVTASARFEVRP
;
A
#
# COMPACT_ATOMS: atom_id res chain seq x y z
N MET A 1 43.65 16.32 32.52
CA MET A 1 44.82 16.58 33.36
C MET A 1 45.98 15.60 33.13
N GLY A 2 45.75 14.29 33.07
CA GLY A 2 46.82 13.28 32.84
C GLY A 2 47.63 13.42 31.53
N ALA A 3 46.95 13.73 30.40
CA ALA A 3 47.58 13.90 29.10
C ALA A 3 48.45 15.17 29.02
N VAL A 4 48.06 16.22 29.70
CA VAL A 4 48.83 17.48 29.82
C VAL A 4 50.12 17.23 30.63
N LEU A 5 50.04 16.47 31.71
CA LEU A 5 51.17 16.05 32.50
C LEU A 5 52.16 15.12 31.75
N LEU A 6 51.64 14.24 30.85
CA LEU A 6 52.47 13.37 30.01
C LEU A 6 53.20 14.21 28.91
N VAL A 7 52.53 15.21 28.31
CA VAL A 7 53.17 16.11 27.32
C VAL A 7 54.24 16.97 28.01
N PHE A 8 53.94 17.51 29.18
CA PHE A 8 54.95 18.26 29.97
C PHE A 8 56.12 17.39 30.42
N GLY A 9 55.85 16.15 30.84
CA GLY A 9 56.87 15.18 31.14
C GLY A 9 57.76 14.80 29.95
N ALA A 10 57.17 14.59 28.79
CA ALA A 10 57.92 14.32 27.55
C ALA A 10 58.76 15.56 27.08
N VAL A 11 58.21 16.77 27.25
CA VAL A 11 58.92 18.00 27.00
C VAL A 11 60.12 18.16 27.94
N ALA A 12 59.91 17.96 29.25
CA ALA A 12 60.97 18.06 30.26
C ALA A 12 62.07 17.00 30.04
N LEU A 13 61.66 15.78 29.58
CA LEU A 13 62.62 14.73 29.24
C LEU A 13 63.41 15.07 27.98
N ALA A 14 62.79 15.62 26.96
CA ALA A 14 63.47 16.05 25.74
C ALA A 14 64.43 17.25 25.99
N GLU A 15 64.00 18.26 26.80
CA GLU A 15 64.84 19.33 27.25
C GLU A 15 66.02 18.79 28.06
N SER A 16 65.77 17.84 28.97
CA SER A 16 66.83 17.22 29.76
C SER A 16 67.84 16.47 28.91
N VAL A 17 67.40 15.73 27.88
CA VAL A 17 68.30 15.00 26.95
C VAL A 17 69.11 15.99 26.10
N VAL A 18 68.47 17.06 25.62
CA VAL A 18 69.18 18.10 24.83
C VAL A 18 70.20 18.84 25.71
N VAL A 19 69.81 19.23 26.93
CA VAL A 19 70.71 19.88 27.89
C VAL A 19 71.88 18.93 28.29
N VAL A 20 71.61 17.63 28.52
CA VAL A 20 72.67 16.64 28.79
C VAL A 20 73.59 16.43 27.58
N ALA A 21 73.01 16.39 26.35
CA ALA A 21 73.81 16.28 25.13
C ALA A 21 74.67 17.52 24.91
N LEU A 22 74.13 18.73 25.18
CA LEU A 22 74.86 20.01 25.13
C LEU A 22 75.91 20.14 26.23
N ARG A 23 75.69 19.62 27.43
CA ARG A 23 76.65 19.59 28.53
C ARG A 23 77.83 18.60 28.30
N ARG A 24 77.60 17.51 27.58
CA ARG A 24 78.63 16.53 27.18
C ARG A 24 79.45 16.98 25.97
N TRP A 25 78.93 17.90 25.17
CA TRP A 25 79.69 18.46 24.06
C TRP A 25 80.61 19.60 24.52
N ARG A 26 81.91 19.31 24.75
CA ARG A 26 82.95 20.28 25.05
C ARG A 26 83.64 20.68 23.77
N PRO A 27 83.31 21.84 23.17
CA PRO A 27 84.05 22.37 22.04
C PRO A 27 85.45 22.91 22.49
N ARG A 28 86.45 22.70 21.67
CA ARG A 28 87.79 23.32 21.87
C ARG A 28 87.69 24.83 21.86
N ALA A 29 88.47 25.49 22.68
CA ALA A 29 88.34 26.92 23.05
C ALA A 29 88.37 27.97 21.89
N SER A 30 88.73 27.62 20.65
CA SER A 30 88.74 28.46 19.46
C SER A 30 87.45 28.60 18.67
N GLU A 31 86.40 27.68 18.92
CA GLU A 31 85.20 27.62 18.10
C GLU A 31 83.89 28.05 18.89
N GLY A 32 84.04 28.63 20.04
CA GLY A 32 82.98 28.68 21.06
C GLY A 32 81.80 29.59 20.73
N LYS A 33 81.87 30.54 19.82
CA LYS A 33 80.75 31.50 19.48
C LYS A 33 79.91 30.96 18.35
N LEU A 34 80.40 30.29 17.37
CA LEU A 34 79.69 29.75 16.22
C LEU A 34 78.94 28.43 16.64
N SER A 35 79.61 27.56 17.41
CA SER A 35 79.02 26.33 17.93
C SER A 35 77.84 26.57 18.90
N ARG A 36 77.92 27.63 19.75
CA ARG A 36 76.79 27.98 20.60
C ARG A 36 75.62 28.59 19.85
N ARG A 37 75.81 29.29 18.77
CA ARG A 37 74.74 29.77 17.86
C ARG A 37 74.13 28.66 17.07
N VAL A 38 74.92 27.72 16.58
CA VAL A 38 74.37 26.52 15.88
C VAL A 38 73.64 25.59 16.85
N ALA A 39 74.13 25.35 18.06
CA ALA A 39 73.48 24.56 19.04
C ALA A 39 72.17 25.21 19.57
N GLY A 40 72.18 26.53 19.79
CA GLY A 40 70.97 27.29 20.13
C GLY A 40 69.94 27.25 19.04
N GLY A 41 70.35 27.37 17.77
CA GLY A 41 69.47 27.22 16.61
C GLY A 41 68.90 25.82 16.47
N LEU A 42 69.71 24.80 16.76
CA LEU A 42 69.23 23.38 16.75
C LEU A 42 68.20 23.12 17.84
N VAL A 43 68.41 23.66 19.05
CA VAL A 43 67.46 23.57 20.17
C VAL A 43 66.16 24.27 19.80
N LEU A 44 66.21 25.47 19.24
CA LEU A 44 65.07 26.25 18.81
C LEU A 44 64.19 25.52 17.74
N VAL A 45 64.80 24.64 16.91
CA VAL A 45 64.07 23.87 15.88
C VAL A 45 63.64 22.48 16.35
N VAL A 46 64.54 21.77 17.11
CA VAL A 46 64.29 20.38 17.49
C VAL A 46 63.29 20.28 18.64
N THR A 47 63.34 21.21 19.63
CA THR A 47 62.38 21.16 20.77
C THR A 47 60.93 21.30 20.32
N PRO A 48 60.51 22.27 19.51
CA PRO A 48 59.17 22.36 18.99
C PRO A 48 58.75 21.13 18.19
N LEU A 49 59.68 20.55 17.42
CA LEU A 49 59.39 19.36 16.63
C LEU A 49 59.17 18.13 17.52
N VAL A 50 59.96 17.94 18.59
CA VAL A 50 59.77 16.88 19.57
C VAL A 50 58.46 17.05 20.34
N VAL A 51 58.15 18.27 20.77
CA VAL A 51 56.89 18.60 21.47
C VAL A 51 55.70 18.32 20.56
N LEU A 52 55.76 18.76 19.31
CA LEU A 52 54.69 18.52 18.32
C LEU A 52 54.50 17.02 18.04
N THR A 53 55.58 16.29 17.92
CA THR A 53 55.56 14.83 17.72
C THR A 53 54.99 14.08 18.92
N ALA A 54 55.37 14.48 20.13
CA ALA A 54 54.85 13.92 21.36
C ALA A 54 53.35 14.25 21.52
N TYR A 55 52.94 15.47 21.25
CA TYR A 55 51.55 15.89 21.22
C TYR A 55 50.76 15.06 20.18
N ALA A 56 51.24 14.91 18.97
CA ALA A 56 50.57 14.16 17.92
C ALA A 56 50.31 12.70 18.31
N ARG A 57 51.21 12.07 19.05
CA ARG A 57 51.10 10.66 19.48
C ARG A 57 50.36 10.49 20.79
N LEU A 58 50.49 11.37 21.77
CA LEU A 58 50.05 11.19 23.14
C LEU A 58 48.77 11.92 23.49
N ALA A 59 48.45 13.04 22.85
CA ALA A 59 47.24 13.79 23.15
C ALA A 59 45.99 12.99 22.77
N PRO A 60 44.93 12.94 23.60
CA PRO A 60 43.74 12.15 23.33
C PRO A 60 43.04 12.67 22.04
N LEU A 61 42.68 11.72 21.16
CA LEU A 61 41.89 12.00 19.99
C LEU A 61 40.86 10.84 19.87
N PRO A 62 39.54 11.13 19.81
CA PRO A 62 38.54 10.11 19.56
C PRO A 62 38.83 9.37 18.26
N SER A 63 38.42 8.10 18.18
CA SER A 63 38.56 7.34 16.93
C SER A 63 37.74 8.04 15.83
N PRO A 64 38.30 8.28 14.63
CA PRO A 64 37.55 8.84 13.51
C PRO A 64 36.34 7.99 13.14
N TYR A 65 36.42 6.67 13.27
CA TYR A 65 35.34 5.74 12.98
C TYR A 65 34.15 5.87 13.93
N ALA A 66 34.36 6.37 15.17
CA ALA A 66 33.27 6.66 16.11
C ALA A 66 32.57 8.01 15.80
N LEU A 67 33.16 8.85 14.96
CA LEU A 67 32.64 10.16 14.59
C LEU A 67 31.98 10.16 13.20
N VAL A 68 32.14 9.07 12.44
CA VAL A 68 31.43 8.87 11.17
C VAL A 68 29.93 8.86 11.44
N GLU A 69 29.18 9.72 10.74
CA GLU A 69 27.74 9.68 10.80
C GLU A 69 27.23 8.37 10.21
N GLN A 70 26.33 7.70 10.92
CA GLN A 70 25.67 6.51 10.40
C GLN A 70 24.81 6.91 9.22
N PRO A 71 24.73 6.09 8.14
CA PRO A 71 23.80 6.34 7.05
C PRO A 71 22.36 6.31 7.60
N GLY A 72 21.47 7.11 6.98
CA GLY A 72 20.03 6.98 7.20
C GLY A 72 19.52 5.57 6.90
N PHE A 73 18.21 5.36 6.86
CA PHE A 73 17.68 4.05 6.46
C PHE A 73 17.51 3.95 4.93
N VAL A 74 17.49 2.72 4.44
CA VAL A 74 17.16 2.36 3.06
C VAL A 74 16.03 1.34 3.08
N VAL A 75 14.98 1.58 2.32
CA VAL A 75 13.88 0.62 2.11
C VAL A 75 14.03 -0.01 0.74
N LEU A 76 14.05 -1.33 0.70
CA LEU A 76 14.19 -2.14 -0.51
C LEU A 76 12.90 -2.92 -0.76
N ASP A 77 12.60 -3.19 -2.04
CA ASP A 77 11.59 -4.16 -2.43
C ASP A 77 12.08 -5.61 -2.23
N ALA A 78 11.30 -6.58 -2.68
CA ALA A 78 11.63 -8.01 -2.54
C ALA A 78 12.84 -8.45 -3.37
N GLU A 79 13.17 -7.75 -4.46
CA GLU A 79 14.32 -8.01 -5.35
C GLU A 79 15.53 -7.12 -5.05
N GLY A 80 15.45 -6.25 -4.04
CA GLY A 80 16.52 -5.33 -3.65
C GLY A 80 16.53 -4.00 -4.41
N VAL A 81 15.44 -3.66 -5.12
CA VAL A 81 15.25 -2.35 -5.73
C VAL A 81 14.99 -1.32 -4.63
N VAL A 82 15.65 -0.17 -4.71
CA VAL A 82 15.49 0.88 -3.70
C VAL A 82 14.15 1.59 -3.88
N LEU A 83 13.31 1.51 -2.85
CA LEU A 83 12.02 2.23 -2.78
C LEU A 83 12.17 3.61 -2.17
N GLN A 84 12.95 3.71 -1.09
CA GLN A 84 13.24 4.98 -0.42
C GLN A 84 14.61 4.95 0.23
N ARG A 85 15.23 6.13 0.28
CA ARG A 85 16.42 6.39 1.10
C ARG A 85 16.14 7.58 1.98
N ASP A 86 16.45 7.45 3.26
CA ASP A 86 16.47 8.63 4.12
C ASP A 86 17.69 9.47 3.75
N THR A 87 17.43 10.62 3.14
CA THR A 87 18.46 11.59 2.73
C THR A 87 18.59 12.77 3.70
N SER A 88 17.91 12.76 4.82
CA SER A 88 17.98 13.85 5.80
C SER A 88 19.41 14.06 6.33
N ALA A 89 20.19 12.95 6.48
CA ALA A 89 21.62 12.95 6.80
C ALA A 89 22.52 12.75 5.56
N GLY A 90 21.95 12.69 4.33
CA GLY A 90 22.65 12.32 3.10
C GLY A 90 22.83 10.79 2.94
N LEU A 91 22.96 10.36 1.67
CA LEU A 91 23.27 8.95 1.37
C LEU A 91 24.72 8.66 1.72
N ARG A 92 24.96 7.66 2.58
CA ARG A 92 26.28 7.14 2.95
C ARG A 92 26.32 5.63 2.72
N VAL A 93 27.25 5.19 1.90
CA VAL A 93 27.52 3.77 1.65
C VAL A 93 28.99 3.54 1.89
N PRO A 94 29.41 3.11 3.11
CA PRO A 94 30.81 2.86 3.39
C PRO A 94 31.38 1.77 2.48
N VAL A 95 32.60 1.99 2.00
CA VAL A 95 33.30 1.05 1.12
C VAL A 95 34.76 0.92 1.56
N ALA A 96 35.31 -0.29 1.50
CA ALA A 96 36.74 -0.49 1.73
C ALA A 96 37.56 0.13 0.58
N LEU A 97 38.78 0.63 0.86
CA LEU A 97 39.62 1.25 -0.16
C LEU A 97 39.92 0.28 -1.32
N ALA A 98 40.04 -1.02 -1.02
CA ALA A 98 40.25 -2.06 -2.02
C ALA A 98 39.05 -2.28 -2.97
N ASP A 99 37.86 -1.77 -2.59
CA ASP A 99 36.64 -1.84 -3.38
C ASP A 99 36.32 -0.54 -4.13
N VAL A 100 37.29 0.38 -4.16
CA VAL A 100 37.23 1.62 -4.97
C VAL A 100 38.13 1.45 -6.18
N ALA A 101 37.68 1.81 -7.37
CA ALA A 101 38.49 1.78 -8.58
C ALA A 101 39.84 2.51 -8.38
N PRO A 102 40.99 1.88 -8.73
CA PRO A 102 42.32 2.53 -8.57
C PRO A 102 42.39 3.89 -9.24
N VAL A 103 41.74 4.08 -10.37
CA VAL A 103 41.68 5.36 -11.09
C VAL A 103 40.97 6.46 -10.28
N MET A 104 39.96 6.13 -9.49
CA MET A 104 39.27 7.08 -8.61
C MET A 104 40.16 7.53 -7.44
N VAL A 105 40.95 6.59 -6.86
CA VAL A 105 41.93 6.87 -5.82
C VAL A 105 42.99 7.86 -6.33
N GLU A 106 43.53 7.61 -7.51
CA GLU A 106 44.55 8.48 -8.11
C GLU A 106 43.97 9.81 -8.56
N ALA A 107 42.72 9.86 -9.07
CA ALA A 107 42.05 11.09 -9.44
C ALA A 107 41.83 12.01 -8.23
N THR A 108 41.41 11.41 -7.08
CA THR A 108 41.23 12.16 -5.81
C THR A 108 42.55 12.77 -5.33
N ILE A 109 43.64 11.97 -5.32
CA ILE A 109 44.96 12.45 -4.92
C ILE A 109 45.46 13.55 -5.87
N ALA A 110 45.30 13.34 -7.18
CA ALA A 110 45.73 14.34 -8.18
C ALA A 110 44.97 15.64 -8.10
N ALA A 111 43.65 15.60 -7.80
CA ALA A 111 42.76 16.73 -7.71
C ALA A 111 42.98 17.57 -6.44
N GLU A 112 43.09 16.87 -5.27
CA GLU A 112 43.03 17.53 -3.96
C GLU A 112 44.41 17.67 -3.30
N ASP A 113 45.30 16.69 -3.43
CA ASP A 113 46.59 16.67 -2.68
C ASP A 113 47.67 15.83 -3.40
N LYS A 114 48.26 16.40 -4.41
CA LYS A 114 49.28 15.75 -5.26
C LYS A 114 50.42 15.09 -4.48
N ARG A 115 50.76 15.59 -3.28
CA ARG A 115 51.85 15.09 -2.45
C ARG A 115 51.36 14.34 -1.20
N PHE A 116 50.13 13.90 -1.18
CA PHE A 116 49.49 13.23 -0.07
C PHE A 116 50.36 12.12 0.55
N ARG A 117 50.95 11.28 -0.28
CA ARG A 117 51.75 10.13 0.18
C ARG A 117 53.12 10.51 0.76
N SER A 118 53.56 11.81 0.65
CA SER A 118 54.92 12.24 1.01
C SER A 118 55.01 13.21 2.18
N HIS A 119 53.90 13.79 2.66
CA HIS A 119 53.93 14.72 3.77
C HIS A 119 53.18 14.15 5.03
N PRO A 120 53.53 14.61 6.26
CA PRO A 120 52.95 14.13 7.50
C PRO A 120 51.61 14.84 7.91
N GLY A 121 50.65 14.94 7.00
CA GLY A 121 49.35 15.52 7.25
C GLY A 121 49.25 17.06 6.92
N VAL A 122 50.31 17.77 6.96
CA VAL A 122 50.42 19.17 6.52
C VAL A 122 51.52 19.24 5.46
N ASP A 123 51.24 19.90 4.34
CA ASP A 123 52.21 20.16 3.28
C ASP A 123 52.91 21.55 3.47
N PRO A 124 54.14 21.60 4.01
CA PRO A 124 54.79 22.87 4.27
C PRO A 124 55.09 23.66 3.01
N LEU A 125 55.34 22.97 1.87
CA LEU A 125 55.62 23.67 0.61
C LEU A 125 54.33 24.23 -0.03
N ALA A 126 53.18 23.59 0.17
CA ALA A 126 51.90 24.13 -0.24
C ALA A 126 51.49 25.29 0.64
N ALA A 127 51.70 25.19 1.95
CA ALA A 127 51.43 26.26 2.90
C ALA A 127 52.29 27.51 2.63
N ALA A 128 53.55 27.34 2.37
CA ALA A 128 54.45 28.46 2.01
C ALA A 128 54.06 29.13 0.68
N ARG A 129 53.66 28.35 -0.33
CA ARG A 129 53.16 28.90 -1.62
C ARG A 129 51.84 29.62 -1.45
N ALA A 130 50.93 29.12 -0.61
CA ALA A 130 49.68 29.79 -0.32
C ALA A 130 49.87 31.12 0.40
N LEU A 131 50.80 31.18 1.37
CA LEU A 131 51.17 32.42 2.09
C LEU A 131 51.72 33.48 1.14
N LEU A 132 52.54 33.09 0.19
CA LEU A 132 53.11 34.01 -0.81
C LEU A 132 52.08 34.52 -1.82
N ARG A 133 50.97 33.79 -2.05
CA ARG A 133 49.90 34.14 -3.00
C ARG A 133 48.69 34.80 -2.36
N LEU A 134 48.62 34.88 -1.02
CA LEU A 134 47.50 35.45 -0.25
C LEU A 134 46.97 36.80 -0.75
N PRO A 135 47.80 37.76 -1.31
CA PRO A 135 47.30 39.01 -1.83
C PRO A 135 46.53 38.88 -3.15
N PHE A 136 46.72 37.79 -3.92
CA PHE A 136 46.30 37.69 -5.33
C PHE A 136 45.32 36.53 -5.63
N GLN A 137 45.31 35.48 -4.85
CA GLN A 137 44.44 34.34 -5.06
C GLN A 137 44.14 33.54 -3.78
N ARG A 138 42.87 33.24 -3.48
CA ARG A 138 42.52 32.27 -2.45
C ARG A 138 42.76 30.85 -3.01
N SER A 139 43.99 30.33 -2.93
CA SER A 139 44.32 29.00 -3.37
C SER A 139 44.09 27.99 -2.23
N GLY A 140 43.42 26.87 -2.51
CA GLY A 140 43.22 25.75 -1.57
C GLY A 140 44.57 25.06 -1.27
N ALA A 141 45.13 25.29 -0.07
CA ALA A 141 46.36 24.67 0.41
C ALA A 141 46.10 23.60 1.47
N SER A 142 44.83 23.17 1.68
CA SER A 142 44.49 22.16 2.67
C SER A 142 44.74 20.77 2.11
N THR A 143 45.45 19.93 2.87
CA THR A 143 45.70 18.54 2.53
C THR A 143 44.45 17.69 2.72
N LEU A 144 44.44 16.47 2.13
CA LEU A 144 43.36 15.45 2.36
C LEU A 144 43.17 15.16 3.86
N THR A 145 44.29 15.01 4.61
CA THR A 145 44.26 14.79 6.06
C THR A 145 43.63 15.97 6.83
N GLN A 146 43.91 17.20 6.42
CA GLN A 146 43.28 18.40 7.01
C GLN A 146 41.81 18.48 6.68
N GLN A 147 41.38 17.99 5.51
CA GLN A 147 39.97 17.93 5.15
C GLN A 147 39.24 16.90 6.00
N VAL A 148 39.81 15.72 6.25
CA VAL A 148 39.29 14.71 7.19
C VAL A 148 39.21 15.30 8.61
N ALA A 149 40.27 15.95 9.09
CA ALA A 149 40.29 16.60 10.40
C ALA A 149 39.13 17.62 10.56
N ARG A 150 38.92 18.45 9.56
CA ARG A 150 37.84 19.43 9.54
C ARG A 150 36.45 18.79 9.56
N ARG A 151 36.25 17.75 8.73
CA ARG A 151 34.93 17.11 8.57
C ARG A 151 34.51 16.30 9.82
N LEU A 152 35.43 15.57 10.43
CA LEU A 152 35.11 14.70 11.54
C LEU A 152 35.20 15.38 12.92
N TYR A 153 36.14 16.29 13.14
CA TYR A 153 36.44 16.84 14.46
C TYR A 153 36.09 18.30 14.66
N LEU A 154 35.85 19.07 13.59
CA LEU A 154 35.63 20.54 13.64
C LEU A 154 34.31 20.94 12.94
N ARG A 155 33.27 20.15 13.10
CA ARG A 155 31.97 20.36 12.46
C ARG A 155 31.26 21.65 12.92
N ASP A 156 31.45 22.05 14.18
CA ASP A 156 30.72 23.17 14.80
C ASP A 156 31.19 24.55 14.34
N GLY A 157 32.23 24.64 13.52
CA GLY A 157 32.70 25.88 12.93
C GLY A 157 33.18 26.96 13.94
N ALA A 158 33.29 26.61 15.23
CA ALA A 158 33.66 27.53 16.29
C ALA A 158 35.12 28.04 16.16
N GLY A 159 35.31 29.33 16.28
CA GLY A 159 36.62 29.99 16.27
C GLY A 159 36.94 30.77 14.99
N GLY A 160 37.94 31.67 15.05
CA GLY A 160 38.40 32.43 13.91
C GLY A 160 39.11 31.56 12.87
N LEU A 161 39.30 32.10 11.65
CA LEU A 161 39.91 31.34 10.52
C LEU A 161 41.30 30.77 10.87
N LEU A 162 42.13 31.55 11.54
CA LEU A 162 43.50 31.14 11.93
C LEU A 162 43.48 30.05 13.02
N GLU A 163 42.60 30.18 14.00
CA GLU A 163 42.43 29.17 15.05
C GLU A 163 41.95 27.83 14.48
N ARG A 164 40.95 27.87 13.61
CA ARG A 164 40.45 26.67 12.94
C ARG A 164 41.55 26.01 12.12
N LYS A 165 42.35 26.77 11.35
CA LYS A 165 43.45 26.25 10.55
C LYS A 165 44.56 25.64 11.41
N ALA A 166 44.83 26.21 12.57
CA ALA A 166 45.80 25.65 13.52
C ALA A 166 45.27 24.33 14.11
N ARG A 167 43.98 24.26 14.48
CA ARG A 167 43.34 23.02 14.96
C ARG A 167 43.32 21.93 13.87
N GLU A 168 42.93 22.29 12.63
CA GLU A 168 43.00 21.37 11.47
C GLU A 168 44.40 20.75 11.33
N ALA A 169 45.43 21.55 11.38
CA ALA A 169 46.83 21.12 11.25
C ALA A 169 47.24 20.16 12.40
N LEU A 170 46.93 20.54 13.65
CA LEU A 170 47.24 19.68 14.82
C LEU A 170 46.52 18.33 14.76
N ILE A 171 45.23 18.30 14.43
CA ILE A 171 44.48 17.04 14.29
C ILE A 171 45.00 16.23 13.10
N ALA A 172 45.35 16.87 11.98
CA ALA A 172 45.95 16.19 10.84
C ALA A 172 47.28 15.48 11.20
N LEU A 173 48.16 16.12 12.00
CA LEU A 173 49.37 15.50 12.52
C LEU A 173 49.05 14.34 13.46
N GLN A 174 47.99 14.43 14.27
CA GLN A 174 47.55 13.34 15.17
C GLN A 174 47.01 12.14 14.38
N LEU A 175 46.25 12.38 13.31
CA LEU A 175 45.75 11.35 12.43
C LEU A 175 46.91 10.60 11.75
N GLU A 176 47.85 11.32 11.15
CA GLU A 176 49.03 10.71 10.49
C GLU A 176 49.98 9.96 11.43
N ALA A 177 50.01 10.35 12.71
CA ALA A 177 50.78 9.63 13.71
C ALA A 177 50.15 8.27 14.15
N ARG A 178 48.86 8.04 13.82
CA ARG A 178 48.08 6.90 14.29
C ARG A 178 47.53 6.01 13.19
N TYR A 179 47.23 6.57 12.02
CA TYR A 179 46.64 5.91 10.88
C TYR A 179 47.53 5.97 9.67
N SER A 180 47.50 4.91 8.86
CA SER A 180 48.22 4.87 7.56
C SER A 180 47.59 5.84 6.55
N LYS A 181 48.34 6.14 5.50
CA LYS A 181 47.85 6.92 4.37
C LYS A 181 46.59 6.34 3.73
N ASP A 182 46.55 5.02 3.62
CA ASP A 182 45.41 4.32 3.01
C ASP A 182 44.15 4.37 3.92
N GLU A 183 44.32 4.27 5.24
CA GLU A 183 43.18 4.45 6.18
C GLU A 183 42.67 5.90 6.17
N ILE A 184 43.53 6.90 6.11
CA ILE A 184 43.14 8.31 6.01
C ILE A 184 42.44 8.59 4.69
N LEU A 185 42.90 8.00 3.59
CA LEU A 185 42.27 8.12 2.28
C LEU A 185 40.92 7.41 2.23
N ALA A 186 40.78 6.24 2.84
CA ALA A 186 39.51 5.56 2.99
C ALA A 186 38.49 6.40 3.77
N LEU A 187 38.92 7.02 4.90
CA LEU A 187 38.08 7.95 5.65
C LEU A 187 37.63 9.13 4.78
N TYR A 188 38.55 9.73 4.01
CA TYR A 188 38.23 10.83 3.11
C TYR A 188 37.19 10.42 2.07
N LEU A 189 37.46 9.33 1.34
CA LEU A 189 36.57 8.83 0.28
C LEU A 189 35.19 8.43 0.77
N ASN A 190 35.03 8.02 2.03
CA ASN A 190 33.75 7.69 2.64
C ASN A 190 32.99 8.90 3.22
N GLU A 191 33.69 10.02 3.54
CA GLU A 191 33.11 11.17 4.25
C GLU A 191 32.91 12.41 3.38
N VAL A 192 33.56 12.48 2.21
CA VAL A 192 33.46 13.68 1.38
C VAL A 192 32.09 13.79 0.71
N TYR A 193 31.53 14.99 0.70
CA TYR A 193 30.26 15.31 0.02
C TYR A 193 30.50 15.54 -1.47
N TYR A 194 29.74 14.85 -2.31
CA TYR A 194 29.82 14.91 -3.76
C TYR A 194 28.65 15.66 -4.42
N GLY A 195 27.73 16.26 -3.64
CA GLY A 195 26.49 16.83 -4.18
C GLY A 195 25.36 15.79 -4.25
N ARG A 196 24.14 16.20 -4.63
CA ARG A 196 22.95 15.35 -4.75
C ARG A 196 22.70 14.46 -3.54
N GLY A 197 22.98 14.97 -2.32
CA GLY A 197 22.85 14.19 -1.09
C GLY A 197 23.86 13.05 -0.92
N ALA A 198 24.85 12.88 -1.80
CA ALA A 198 25.81 11.77 -1.75
C ALA A 198 27.02 12.10 -0.89
N TYR A 199 27.21 11.38 0.21
CA TYR A 199 28.40 11.38 1.04
C TYR A 199 29.17 10.07 0.83
N GLY A 200 30.41 10.19 0.45
CA GLY A 200 31.29 9.08 0.09
C GLY A 200 31.19 8.65 -1.38
N VAL A 201 32.29 8.06 -1.85
CA VAL A 201 32.50 7.72 -3.26
C VAL A 201 31.55 6.65 -3.79
N GLU A 202 31.21 5.65 -2.97
CA GLU A 202 30.25 4.60 -3.36
C GLU A 202 28.85 5.17 -3.55
N ALA A 203 28.42 6.04 -2.61
CA ALA A 203 27.15 6.74 -2.74
C ALA A 203 27.12 7.62 -4.00
N ALA A 204 28.20 8.36 -4.26
CA ALA A 204 28.32 9.20 -5.44
C ALA A 204 28.30 8.40 -6.75
N ALA A 205 29.05 7.30 -6.84
CA ALA A 205 29.05 6.44 -8.02
C ALA A 205 27.65 5.91 -8.35
N ARG A 206 26.88 5.50 -7.33
CA ARG A 206 25.49 5.06 -7.49
C ARG A 206 24.52 6.18 -7.86
N VAL A 207 24.64 7.34 -7.22
CA VAL A 207 23.75 8.48 -7.46
C VAL A 207 23.93 9.08 -8.85
N TYR A 208 25.18 9.19 -9.31
CA TYR A 208 25.44 9.81 -10.60
C TYR A 208 25.39 8.84 -11.78
N PHE A 209 25.85 7.60 -11.59
CA PHE A 209 26.09 6.65 -12.69
C PHE A 209 25.39 5.28 -12.52
N GLY A 210 24.81 4.98 -11.35
CA GLY A 210 24.18 3.68 -11.08
C GLY A 210 25.17 2.51 -10.95
N VAL A 211 26.47 2.78 -10.80
CA VAL A 211 27.51 1.78 -10.68
C VAL A 211 28.15 1.76 -9.29
N SER A 212 28.81 0.66 -8.92
CA SER A 212 29.66 0.65 -7.73
C SER A 212 30.95 1.45 -7.97
N ALA A 213 31.51 2.05 -6.90
CA ALA A 213 32.80 2.76 -6.94
C ALA A 213 33.95 1.90 -7.48
N ARG A 214 33.86 0.57 -7.39
CA ARG A 214 34.82 -0.38 -7.98
C ARG A 214 34.82 -0.34 -9.51
N ASN A 215 33.69 -0.03 -10.12
CA ASN A 215 33.47 -0.12 -11.56
C ASN A 215 33.53 1.24 -12.27
N LEU A 216 33.99 2.31 -11.56
CA LEU A 216 34.17 3.62 -12.16
C LEU A 216 35.25 3.59 -13.23
N ASP A 217 34.93 4.11 -14.41
CA ASP A 217 35.91 4.36 -15.47
C ASP A 217 36.68 5.70 -15.25
N LEU A 218 37.62 6.00 -16.14
CA LEU A 218 38.47 7.21 -16.02
C LEU A 218 37.67 8.51 -16.10
N ALA A 219 36.68 8.58 -16.97
CA ALA A 219 35.88 9.80 -17.18
C ALA A 219 34.95 10.05 -15.99
N GLN A 220 34.33 9.00 -15.45
CA GLN A 220 33.48 9.05 -14.27
C GLN A 220 34.29 9.38 -13.00
N ALA A 221 35.43 8.73 -12.82
CA ALA A 221 36.32 8.98 -11.68
C ALA A 221 36.86 10.42 -11.67
N ALA A 222 37.27 10.95 -12.82
CA ALA A 222 37.72 12.34 -12.94
C ALA A 222 36.59 13.34 -12.68
N PHE A 223 35.38 13.03 -13.10
CA PHE A 223 34.18 13.82 -12.80
C PHE A 223 33.92 13.85 -11.29
N LEU A 224 33.78 12.70 -10.64
CA LEU A 224 33.55 12.64 -9.20
C LEU A 224 34.65 13.30 -8.39
N ALA A 225 35.91 13.07 -8.72
CA ALA A 225 37.04 13.70 -8.03
C ALA A 225 37.06 15.26 -8.17
N GLY A 226 36.36 15.78 -9.15
CA GLY A 226 36.19 17.21 -9.35
C GLY A 226 35.15 17.87 -8.45
N LEU A 227 34.12 17.13 -8.04
CA LEU A 227 32.93 17.65 -7.33
C LEU A 227 33.22 18.23 -5.93
N PRO A 228 34.11 17.67 -5.09
CA PRO A 228 34.32 18.15 -3.72
C PRO A 228 34.75 19.63 -3.59
N GLN A 229 35.14 20.28 -4.64
CA GLN A 229 35.52 21.69 -4.66
C GLN A 229 34.30 22.60 -4.40
N LEU A 230 33.17 22.36 -5.06
CA LEU A 230 31.90 23.09 -4.95
C LEU A 230 30.73 22.07 -5.08
N PRO A 231 30.57 21.16 -4.12
CA PRO A 231 29.70 20.00 -4.31
C PRO A 231 28.22 20.35 -4.43
N ALA A 232 27.76 21.42 -3.77
CA ALA A 232 26.37 21.87 -3.87
C ALA A 232 26.07 22.42 -5.27
N ASP A 233 26.91 23.33 -5.77
CA ASP A 233 26.72 23.99 -7.06
C ASP A 233 26.92 23.03 -8.23
N TYR A 234 27.96 22.17 -8.16
CA TYR A 234 28.28 21.18 -9.19
C TYR A 234 27.25 20.03 -9.18
N GLY A 235 26.75 19.65 -8.00
CA GLY A 235 25.71 18.63 -7.86
C GLY A 235 24.35 19.06 -8.41
N ALA A 236 23.99 20.33 -8.23
CA ALA A 236 22.74 20.88 -8.74
C ALA A 236 22.70 20.98 -10.29
N ALA A 237 23.86 21.22 -10.92
CA ALA A 237 23.96 21.34 -12.36
C ALA A 237 25.17 20.56 -12.91
N PRO A 238 25.15 19.23 -12.89
CA PRO A 238 26.31 18.40 -13.21
C PRO A 238 26.75 18.48 -14.66
N ASP A 239 25.85 18.87 -15.57
CA ASP A 239 26.14 19.06 -17.00
C ASP A 239 26.67 20.47 -17.32
N ALA A 240 26.76 21.35 -16.31
CA ALA A 240 27.22 22.71 -16.54
C ALA A 240 28.68 22.76 -17.10
N PRO A 241 29.00 23.74 -17.98
CA PRO A 241 30.35 23.86 -18.54
C PRO A 241 31.46 23.91 -17.47
N ALA A 242 31.19 24.55 -16.30
CA ALA A 242 32.13 24.64 -15.20
C ALA A 242 32.51 23.27 -14.59
N VAL A 243 31.54 22.33 -14.52
CA VAL A 243 31.79 20.97 -14.04
C VAL A 243 32.63 20.18 -15.03
N ARG A 244 32.37 20.33 -16.33
CA ARG A 244 33.19 19.72 -17.40
C ARG A 244 34.60 20.32 -17.43
N GLU A 245 34.75 21.60 -17.16
CA GLU A 245 36.08 22.23 -17.05
C GLU A 245 36.84 21.65 -15.84
N ARG A 246 36.13 21.42 -14.71
CA ARG A 246 36.74 20.83 -13.53
C ARG A 246 37.15 19.38 -13.77
N GLN A 247 36.35 18.58 -14.48
CA GLN A 247 36.71 17.23 -14.91
C GLN A 247 37.98 17.24 -15.77
N ARG A 248 38.03 18.11 -16.74
CA ARG A 248 39.24 18.29 -17.59
C ARG A 248 40.47 18.62 -16.76
N TYR A 249 40.33 19.52 -15.79
CA TYR A 249 41.41 19.87 -14.85
C TYR A 249 41.94 18.61 -14.13
N VAL A 250 41.04 17.74 -13.62
CA VAL A 250 41.45 16.49 -12.94
C VAL A 250 42.20 15.56 -13.89
N LEU A 251 41.73 15.39 -15.12
CA LEU A 251 42.39 14.59 -16.15
C LEU A 251 43.77 15.15 -16.50
N ASP A 252 43.94 16.47 -16.62
CA ASP A 252 45.25 17.09 -16.84
C ASP A 252 46.20 16.85 -15.68
N ARG A 253 45.69 16.90 -14.44
CA ARG A 253 46.50 16.59 -13.23
C ARG A 253 46.97 15.12 -13.18
N LEU A 254 46.13 14.18 -13.65
CA LEU A 254 46.51 12.78 -13.77
C LEU A 254 47.62 12.55 -14.80
N VAL A 255 47.55 13.26 -15.94
CA VAL A 255 48.62 13.20 -16.95
C VAL A 255 49.93 13.83 -16.40
N GLU A 256 49.87 15.02 -15.77
CA GLU A 256 51.02 15.65 -15.13
C GLU A 256 51.70 14.77 -14.06
N SER A 257 50.92 13.92 -13.38
CA SER A 257 51.44 13.02 -12.37
C SER A 257 51.93 11.69 -12.95
N GLY A 258 51.79 11.49 -14.27
CA GLY A 258 52.17 10.25 -14.96
C GLY A 258 51.31 9.03 -14.65
N ARG A 259 50.10 9.27 -14.14
CA ARG A 259 49.17 8.22 -13.76
C ARG A 259 48.27 7.72 -14.91
N VAL A 260 48.05 8.60 -15.88
CA VAL A 260 47.26 8.34 -17.08
C VAL A 260 48.00 8.82 -18.30
N SER A 261 47.87 8.11 -19.42
CA SER A 261 48.46 8.58 -20.69
C SER A 261 47.70 9.76 -21.28
N PRO A 262 48.40 10.66 -22.04
CA PRO A 262 47.69 11.76 -22.73
C PRO A 262 46.59 11.30 -23.67
N LEU A 263 46.70 10.08 -24.24
CA LEU A 263 45.71 9.51 -25.16
C LEU A 263 44.46 9.10 -24.40
N ASP A 264 44.59 8.39 -23.27
CA ASP A 264 43.46 7.98 -22.44
C ASP A 264 42.76 9.18 -21.85
N ALA A 265 43.49 10.20 -21.39
CA ALA A 265 42.91 11.42 -20.88
C ALA A 265 42.17 12.20 -21.98
N ALA A 266 42.63 12.21 -23.23
CA ALA A 266 41.92 12.79 -24.35
C ALA A 266 40.61 12.05 -24.66
N ALA A 267 40.63 10.72 -24.63
CA ALA A 267 39.44 9.90 -24.79
C ALA A 267 38.41 10.19 -23.68
N ALA A 268 38.81 10.18 -22.42
CA ALA A 268 37.94 10.49 -21.28
C ALA A 268 37.36 11.93 -21.29
N LYS A 269 38.11 12.92 -21.85
CA LYS A 269 37.60 14.29 -22.03
C LYS A 269 36.52 14.39 -23.11
N ALA A 270 36.57 13.52 -24.12
CA ALA A 270 35.61 13.48 -25.22
C ALA A 270 34.37 12.64 -24.88
N GLU A 271 34.44 11.84 -23.87
CA GLU A 271 33.36 10.93 -23.45
C GLU A 271 32.14 11.69 -22.93
N ALA A 272 30.95 11.30 -23.42
CA ALA A 272 29.68 11.76 -22.95
C ALA A 272 29.26 10.94 -21.72
N LEU A 273 29.33 11.50 -20.53
CA LEU A 273 28.91 10.83 -19.31
C LEU A 273 27.40 10.57 -19.33
N GLN A 274 27.02 9.31 -19.19
CA GLN A 274 25.62 8.90 -18.99
C GLN A 274 25.30 9.05 -17.50
N MET A 275 24.68 10.18 -17.13
CA MET A 275 24.30 10.44 -15.74
C MET A 275 22.83 10.06 -15.51
N LEU A 276 22.58 9.48 -14.35
CA LEU A 276 21.21 9.28 -13.89
C LEU A 276 20.53 10.62 -13.58
N PRO A 277 19.21 10.73 -13.80
CA PRO A 277 18.46 11.88 -13.31
C PRO A 277 18.60 12.03 -11.79
N GLU A 278 18.36 13.24 -11.29
CA GLU A 278 18.34 13.46 -9.84
C GLU A 278 17.35 12.49 -9.19
N LEU A 279 17.72 11.96 -8.01
CA LEU A 279 17.03 10.85 -7.35
C LEU A 279 15.52 10.85 -7.63
N ALA A 280 15.04 9.74 -8.21
CA ALA A 280 13.63 9.51 -8.44
C ALA A 280 12.82 9.76 -7.16
N PRO A 281 11.61 10.31 -7.26
CA PRO A 281 10.71 10.42 -6.12
C PRO A 281 10.58 9.05 -5.44
N VAL A 282 10.28 9.07 -4.13
CA VAL A 282 10.03 7.85 -3.35
C VAL A 282 9.11 6.93 -4.14
N VAL A 283 9.57 5.71 -4.41
CA VAL A 283 8.75 4.69 -5.08
C VAL A 283 7.78 4.12 -4.05
N ALA A 284 6.50 4.04 -4.39
CA ALA A 284 5.45 3.53 -3.53
C ALA A 284 5.39 4.20 -2.12
N PRO A 285 5.22 5.53 -2.02
CA PRO A 285 5.33 6.24 -0.74
C PRO A 285 4.35 5.71 0.32
N HIS A 286 3.11 5.42 -0.02
CA HIS A 286 2.12 4.85 0.90
C HIS A 286 2.52 3.48 1.46
N PHE A 287 3.12 2.63 0.61
CA PHE A 287 3.62 1.34 1.07
C PHE A 287 4.81 1.51 2.01
N VAL A 288 5.73 2.41 1.67
CA VAL A 288 6.91 2.68 2.51
C VAL A 288 6.49 3.21 3.88
N GLU A 289 5.56 4.17 3.94
CA GLU A 289 5.00 4.66 5.20
C GLU A 289 4.34 3.53 6.01
N TYR A 290 3.59 2.66 5.34
CA TYR A 290 2.98 1.49 5.97
C TYR A 290 4.04 0.52 6.53
N ALA A 291 5.10 0.22 5.75
CA ALA A 291 6.18 -0.67 6.18
C ALA A 291 6.98 -0.10 7.36
N LEU A 292 7.27 1.20 7.36
CA LEU A 292 7.94 1.87 8.48
C LEU A 292 7.07 1.88 9.74
N ALA A 293 5.76 2.12 9.61
CA ALA A 293 4.82 2.04 10.73
C ALA A 293 4.69 0.61 11.28
N GLU A 294 4.68 -0.41 10.41
CA GLU A 294 4.72 -1.83 10.83
C GLU A 294 6.01 -2.13 11.61
N LEU A 295 7.16 -1.69 11.08
CA LEU A 295 8.45 -1.89 11.76
C LEU A 295 8.47 -1.22 13.13
N ALA A 296 8.03 0.02 13.24
CA ALA A 296 7.94 0.74 14.51
C ALA A 296 7.03 0.03 15.54
N ALA A 297 5.93 -0.58 15.07
CA ALA A 297 5.02 -1.33 15.92
C ALA A 297 5.61 -2.66 16.43
N VAL A 298 6.38 -3.38 15.61
CA VAL A 298 6.95 -4.69 15.97
C VAL A 298 8.33 -4.60 16.61
N ARG A 299 9.10 -3.53 16.29
CA ARG A 299 10.46 -3.27 16.78
C ARG A 299 10.66 -1.79 17.09
N PRO A 300 9.99 -1.25 18.12
CA PRO A 300 10.10 0.16 18.50
C PRO A 300 11.52 0.58 18.88
N ASP A 301 12.40 -0.37 19.24
CA ASP A 301 13.82 -0.14 19.49
C ASP A 301 14.63 0.21 18.23
N LEU A 302 14.09 -0.03 17.06
CA LEU A 302 14.71 0.31 15.77
C LEU A 302 14.16 1.63 15.19
N ASP A 303 13.07 2.17 15.75
CA ASP A 303 12.50 3.44 15.31
C ASP A 303 13.52 4.60 15.49
N GLY A 304 13.68 5.42 14.46
CA GLY A 304 14.66 6.50 14.42
C GLY A 304 16.13 6.05 14.39
N ARG A 305 16.44 4.74 14.38
CA ARG A 305 17.80 4.22 14.29
C ARG A 305 18.35 4.43 12.89
N GLN A 306 19.56 4.97 12.81
CA GLN A 306 20.27 5.17 11.55
C GLN A 306 21.01 3.91 11.09
N GLY A 307 21.30 3.83 9.79
CA GLY A 307 22.06 2.74 9.20
C GLY A 307 21.25 1.46 8.97
N LEU A 308 19.92 1.56 8.85
CA LEU A 308 19.07 0.40 8.61
C LEU A 308 18.89 0.11 7.11
N VAL A 309 18.94 -1.17 6.75
CA VAL A 309 18.49 -1.71 5.46
C VAL A 309 17.23 -2.52 5.73
N ILE A 310 16.09 -2.04 5.24
CA ILE A 310 14.76 -2.62 5.47
C ILE A 310 14.35 -3.32 4.17
N GLU A 311 14.35 -4.63 4.19
CA GLU A 311 13.90 -5.50 3.10
C GLU A 311 12.39 -5.73 3.24
N THR A 312 11.63 -5.42 2.18
CA THR A 312 10.16 -5.51 2.21
C THR A 312 9.64 -6.60 1.27
N THR A 313 8.32 -6.77 1.26
CA THR A 313 7.61 -7.76 0.44
C THR A 313 7.18 -7.22 -0.92
N LEU A 314 7.32 -5.91 -1.17
CA LEU A 314 6.82 -5.25 -2.38
C LEU A 314 7.48 -5.79 -3.64
N ASP A 315 6.72 -5.90 -4.70
CA ASP A 315 7.19 -6.03 -6.09
C ASP A 315 7.09 -4.66 -6.75
N ALA A 316 8.21 -4.00 -6.97
CA ALA A 316 8.25 -2.64 -7.51
C ALA A 316 7.70 -2.57 -8.96
N GLY A 317 7.84 -3.64 -9.73
CA GLY A 317 7.30 -3.74 -11.09
C GLY A 317 5.77 -3.79 -11.08
N LEU A 318 5.20 -4.66 -10.25
CA LEU A 318 3.75 -4.78 -10.06
C LEU A 318 3.16 -3.50 -9.46
N GLN A 319 3.85 -2.87 -8.52
CA GLN A 319 3.46 -1.59 -7.93
C GLN A 319 3.33 -0.50 -9.00
N ALA A 320 4.37 -0.32 -9.82
CA ALA A 320 4.37 0.69 -10.88
C ALA A 320 3.25 0.46 -11.89
N GLU A 321 2.99 -0.80 -12.24
CA GLU A 321 1.91 -1.16 -13.15
C GLU A 321 0.53 -0.91 -12.52
N ALA A 322 0.34 -1.25 -11.24
CA ALA A 322 -0.91 -0.97 -10.51
C ALA A 322 -1.19 0.55 -10.44
N GLU A 323 -0.17 1.36 -10.14
CA GLU A 323 -0.29 2.83 -10.16
C GLU A 323 -0.67 3.38 -11.53
N ARG A 324 -0.04 2.85 -12.59
CA ARG A 324 -0.35 3.23 -13.98
C ARG A 324 -1.79 2.88 -14.35
N LEU A 325 -2.25 1.68 -13.98
CA LEU A 325 -3.61 1.22 -14.22
C LEU A 325 -4.65 2.03 -13.45
N VAL A 326 -4.36 2.39 -12.19
CA VAL A 326 -5.23 3.29 -11.40
C VAL A 326 -5.40 4.63 -12.12
N ARG A 327 -4.30 5.29 -12.49
CA ARG A 327 -4.36 6.58 -13.21
C ARG A 327 -5.15 6.47 -14.51
N PHE A 328 -4.85 5.46 -15.33
CA PHE A 328 -5.53 5.23 -16.61
C PHE A 328 -7.05 5.08 -16.47
N HIS A 329 -7.51 4.34 -15.47
CA HIS A 329 -8.96 4.15 -15.26
C HIS A 329 -9.63 5.35 -14.61
N LEU A 330 -8.95 6.07 -13.70
CA LEU A 330 -9.48 7.29 -13.10
C LEU A 330 -9.68 8.41 -14.12
N GLU A 331 -8.78 8.58 -15.07
CA GLU A 331 -8.94 9.53 -16.19
C GLU A 331 -10.26 9.30 -16.94
N ARG A 332 -10.66 8.04 -17.14
CA ARG A 332 -11.92 7.66 -17.81
C ARG A 332 -13.16 7.89 -16.94
N LEU A 333 -12.99 8.08 -15.65
CA LEU A 333 -14.04 8.35 -14.67
C LEU A 333 -14.10 9.83 -14.25
N ALA A 334 -13.28 10.70 -14.81
CA ALA A 334 -13.15 12.10 -14.40
C ALA A 334 -14.50 12.86 -14.40
N GLU A 335 -15.33 12.64 -15.43
CA GLU A 335 -16.66 13.27 -15.55
C GLU A 335 -17.68 12.72 -14.54
N LYS A 336 -17.35 11.60 -13.87
CA LYS A 336 -18.22 10.94 -12.88
C LYS A 336 -17.95 11.40 -11.44
N SER A 337 -17.21 12.49 -11.24
CA SER A 337 -16.84 13.00 -9.92
C SER A 337 -16.09 11.95 -9.07
N VAL A 338 -15.19 11.21 -9.70
CA VAL A 338 -14.32 10.22 -9.05
C VAL A 338 -12.93 10.84 -8.92
N GLY A 339 -12.47 11.03 -7.69
CA GLY A 339 -11.18 11.70 -7.41
C GLY A 339 -10.06 10.75 -7.02
N ASN A 340 -10.37 9.54 -6.53
CA ASN A 340 -9.35 8.69 -5.94
C ASN A 340 -9.64 7.19 -6.09
N ALA A 341 -8.57 6.36 -5.95
CA ALA A 341 -8.65 4.92 -5.88
C ALA A 341 -7.48 4.35 -5.08
N ALA A 342 -7.68 3.18 -4.48
CA ALA A 342 -6.65 2.42 -3.80
C ALA A 342 -6.65 0.96 -4.28
N VAL A 343 -5.48 0.35 -4.27
CA VAL A 343 -5.28 -1.06 -4.67
C VAL A 343 -4.38 -1.74 -3.64
N VAL A 344 -4.74 -2.97 -3.29
CA VAL A 344 -3.89 -3.89 -2.51
C VAL A 344 -3.78 -5.21 -3.26
N VAL A 345 -2.57 -5.70 -3.43
CA VAL A 345 -2.29 -7.04 -3.97
C VAL A 345 -1.56 -7.85 -2.90
N LEU A 346 -2.12 -9.03 -2.58
CA LEU A 346 -1.54 -9.95 -1.59
C LEU A 346 -1.22 -11.30 -2.20
N GLU A 347 -0.22 -11.96 -1.63
CA GLU A 347 -0.01 -13.39 -1.75
C GLU A 347 -0.78 -14.08 -0.60
N PRO A 348 -1.92 -14.77 -0.87
CA PRO A 348 -2.83 -15.20 0.19
C PRO A 348 -2.24 -16.26 1.12
N ALA A 349 -1.32 -17.09 0.64
CA ALA A 349 -0.70 -18.16 1.42
C ALA A 349 0.25 -17.65 2.51
N SER A 350 0.95 -16.55 2.26
CA SER A 350 1.95 -15.96 3.17
C SER A 350 1.46 -14.68 3.87
N GLY A 351 0.58 -13.92 3.22
CA GLY A 351 0.17 -12.58 3.64
C GLY A 351 1.11 -11.47 3.15
N ARG A 352 2.07 -11.75 2.27
CA ARG A 352 2.97 -10.75 1.69
C ARG A 352 2.17 -9.69 0.92
N VAL A 353 2.40 -8.42 1.21
CA VAL A 353 1.87 -7.28 0.44
C VAL A 353 2.77 -7.08 -0.78
N LEU A 354 2.27 -7.45 -1.96
CA LEU A 354 3.03 -7.37 -3.21
C LEU A 354 2.90 -6.00 -3.88
N ALA A 355 1.75 -5.32 -3.70
CA ALA A 355 1.56 -3.94 -4.12
C ALA A 355 0.56 -3.23 -3.20
N MET A 356 0.77 -1.94 -2.97
CA MET A 356 -0.13 -1.06 -2.20
C MET A 356 -0.15 0.33 -2.82
N VAL A 357 -1.21 0.63 -3.57
CA VAL A 357 -1.50 1.97 -4.09
C VAL A 357 -2.50 2.62 -3.14
N GLY A 358 -2.09 3.67 -2.45
CA GLY A 358 -2.95 4.32 -1.45
C GLY A 358 -3.80 5.45 -2.01
N SER A 359 -3.43 6.00 -3.18
CA SER A 359 -4.17 7.08 -3.83
C SER A 359 -3.88 7.13 -5.33
N ALA A 360 -4.60 7.97 -6.05
CA ALA A 360 -4.36 8.27 -7.48
C ALA A 360 -2.95 8.82 -7.76
N GLY A 361 -2.31 9.45 -6.78
CA GLY A 361 -0.94 9.96 -6.79
C GLY A 361 -0.65 10.65 -5.47
N PHE A 362 0.54 10.45 -4.92
CA PHE A 362 0.94 10.99 -3.61
C PHE A 362 0.90 12.52 -3.55
N ASP A 363 1.27 13.18 -4.65
CA ASP A 363 1.30 14.64 -4.77
C ASP A 363 -0.05 15.25 -5.21
N ALA A 364 -1.10 14.43 -5.34
CA ALA A 364 -2.42 14.90 -5.75
C ALA A 364 -3.01 15.85 -4.69
N ALA A 365 -3.51 17.00 -5.12
CA ALA A 365 -4.03 18.06 -4.24
C ALA A 365 -5.23 17.61 -3.39
N GLU A 366 -6.01 16.64 -3.86
CA GLU A 366 -7.22 16.14 -3.19
C GLU A 366 -6.94 14.91 -2.31
N GLY A 367 -6.07 15.07 -1.30
CA GLY A 367 -5.81 14.02 -0.30
C GLY A 367 -4.91 12.89 -0.81
N GLY A 368 -4.01 13.16 -1.75
CA GLY A 368 -3.06 12.19 -2.29
C GLY A 368 -2.17 11.54 -1.24
N GLN A 369 -1.87 12.22 -0.15
CA GLN A 369 -1.05 11.69 0.95
C GLN A 369 -1.83 10.76 1.90
N ILE A 370 -3.17 10.68 1.78
CA ILE A 370 -3.98 9.77 2.60
C ILE A 370 -3.93 8.38 1.99
N ASN A 371 -3.41 7.42 2.75
CA ASN A 371 -3.37 6.02 2.34
C ASN A 371 -4.74 5.35 2.49
N MET A 372 -5.53 5.35 1.42
CA MET A 372 -6.87 4.75 1.39
C MET A 372 -6.85 3.22 1.50
N ALA A 373 -5.70 2.57 1.32
CA ALA A 373 -5.56 1.13 1.54
C ALA A 373 -5.73 0.74 3.02
N VAL A 374 -5.41 1.65 3.95
CA VAL A 374 -5.50 1.44 5.40
C VAL A 374 -6.49 2.38 6.10
N THR A 375 -7.10 3.31 5.37
CA THR A 375 -8.17 4.17 5.89
C THR A 375 -9.49 3.41 5.91
N PRO A 376 -10.21 3.33 7.05
CA PRO A 376 -11.50 2.67 7.12
C PRO A 376 -12.55 3.36 6.23
N ARG A 377 -13.30 2.56 5.46
CA ARG A 377 -14.40 2.99 4.59
C ARG A 377 -15.51 1.94 4.58
N GLN A 378 -16.71 2.36 4.22
CA GLN A 378 -17.85 1.46 4.12
C GLN A 378 -17.69 0.51 2.92
N PRO A 379 -17.65 -0.83 3.13
CA PRO A 379 -17.37 -1.80 2.06
C PRO A 379 -18.59 -2.17 1.21
N GLY A 380 -19.78 -1.70 1.57
CA GLY A 380 -21.01 -2.11 0.90
C GLY A 380 -21.19 -3.62 0.94
N SER A 381 -21.71 -4.18 -0.13
CA SER A 381 -21.96 -5.61 -0.28
C SER A 381 -20.71 -6.50 -0.27
N ALA A 382 -19.50 -5.93 -0.19
CA ALA A 382 -18.27 -6.74 -0.08
C ALA A 382 -18.16 -7.46 1.28
N LEU A 383 -19.00 -7.15 2.28
CA LEU A 383 -19.11 -7.90 3.55
C LEU A 383 -19.96 -9.18 3.44
N LYS A 384 -20.81 -9.31 2.44
CA LYS A 384 -21.77 -10.43 2.35
C LYS A 384 -21.15 -11.83 2.41
N PRO A 385 -19.96 -12.12 1.82
CA PRO A 385 -19.37 -13.45 1.94
C PRO A 385 -19.16 -13.90 3.40
N PHE A 386 -18.85 -12.97 4.32
CA PHE A 386 -18.63 -13.28 5.73
C PHE A 386 -19.96 -13.48 6.49
N LEU A 387 -21.04 -12.80 6.09
CA LEU A 387 -22.39 -13.11 6.56
C LEU A 387 -22.78 -14.53 6.16
N TYR A 388 -22.60 -14.88 4.88
CA TYR A 388 -22.96 -16.21 4.41
C TYR A 388 -22.00 -17.30 4.96
N ALA A 389 -20.78 -16.96 5.36
CA ALA A 389 -19.94 -17.85 6.16
C ALA A 389 -20.59 -18.15 7.51
N ALA A 390 -21.13 -17.14 8.20
CA ALA A 390 -21.87 -17.31 9.45
C ALA A 390 -23.16 -18.12 9.24
N ALA A 391 -23.90 -17.89 8.15
CA ALA A 391 -25.09 -18.67 7.80
C ALA A 391 -24.75 -20.15 7.58
N LEU A 392 -23.68 -20.46 6.83
CA LEU A 392 -23.21 -21.84 6.62
C LEU A 392 -22.79 -22.51 7.94
N GLU A 393 -22.28 -21.76 8.92
CA GLU A 393 -21.99 -22.28 10.27
C GLU A 393 -23.24 -22.56 11.07
N ARG A 394 -24.37 -21.89 10.77
CA ARG A 394 -25.68 -22.08 11.39
C ARG A 394 -26.54 -23.14 10.68
N GLY A 395 -25.96 -23.89 9.73
CA GLY A 395 -26.64 -25.03 9.07
C GLY A 395 -27.29 -24.69 7.72
N TYR A 396 -27.15 -23.44 7.22
CA TYR A 396 -27.51 -23.16 5.85
C TYR A 396 -26.59 -23.93 4.88
N THR A 397 -27.10 -24.19 3.68
CA THR A 397 -26.34 -24.75 2.56
C THR A 397 -26.35 -23.78 1.39
N ALA A 398 -25.52 -23.99 0.39
CA ALA A 398 -25.56 -23.19 -0.83
C ALA A 398 -26.89 -23.28 -1.57
N ALA A 399 -27.61 -24.42 -1.39
CA ALA A 399 -28.92 -24.65 -1.95
C ALA A 399 -30.08 -24.09 -1.11
N SER A 400 -29.84 -23.68 0.15
CA SER A 400 -30.90 -23.19 1.04
C SER A 400 -31.67 -22.06 0.37
N THR A 401 -33.00 -22.16 0.39
CA THR A 401 -33.89 -21.15 -0.13
C THR A 401 -33.88 -19.94 0.79
N VAL A 402 -33.61 -18.76 0.23
CA VAL A 402 -33.76 -17.44 0.87
C VAL A 402 -34.81 -16.64 0.10
N LEU A 403 -35.57 -15.83 0.80
CA LEU A 403 -36.69 -15.11 0.18
C LEU A 403 -36.29 -13.68 -0.16
N ASP A 404 -36.36 -13.36 -1.44
CA ASP A 404 -36.22 -12.01 -1.96
C ASP A 404 -37.59 -11.40 -2.21
N LEU A 405 -38.21 -10.88 -1.15
CA LEU A 405 -39.56 -10.39 -1.10
C LEU A 405 -39.62 -9.01 -0.39
N PRO A 406 -40.67 -8.19 -0.67
CA PRO A 406 -40.90 -6.98 0.11
C PRO A 406 -40.92 -7.32 1.60
N THR A 407 -39.97 -6.76 2.35
CA THR A 407 -39.81 -7.08 3.77
C THR A 407 -39.51 -5.79 4.52
N THR A 408 -40.25 -5.53 5.62
CA THR A 408 -39.99 -4.41 6.54
C THR A 408 -39.51 -5.01 7.86
N PHE A 409 -38.42 -4.50 8.39
CA PHE A 409 -37.87 -4.86 9.69
C PHE A 409 -38.13 -3.76 10.69
N GLU A 410 -38.66 -4.04 11.84
CA GLU A 410 -38.73 -3.11 12.95
C GLU A 410 -37.37 -2.98 13.61
N THR A 411 -36.79 -1.79 13.62
CA THR A 411 -35.49 -1.52 14.24
C THR A 411 -35.59 -0.43 15.29
N ALA A 412 -34.57 -0.29 16.13
CA ALA A 412 -34.53 0.77 17.14
C ALA A 412 -34.62 2.20 16.55
N SER A 413 -34.21 2.36 15.29
CA SER A 413 -34.28 3.62 14.55
C SER A 413 -35.58 3.78 13.72
N GLY A 414 -36.48 2.81 13.80
CA GLY A 414 -37.74 2.76 13.05
C GLY A 414 -37.78 1.68 11.98
N PRO A 415 -38.84 1.60 11.18
CA PRO A 415 -38.98 0.58 10.16
C PRO A 415 -37.93 0.71 9.07
N TYR A 416 -37.30 -0.41 8.75
CA TYR A 416 -36.25 -0.55 7.72
C TYR A 416 -36.72 -1.52 6.64
N ALA A 417 -36.82 -1.03 5.40
CA ALA A 417 -37.24 -1.82 4.24
C ALA A 417 -36.14 -1.80 3.16
N PRO A 418 -35.25 -2.79 3.11
CA PRO A 418 -34.20 -2.87 2.09
C PRO A 418 -34.74 -3.11 0.70
N LEU A 419 -34.07 -2.56 -0.32
CA LEU A 419 -34.36 -2.82 -1.73
C LEU A 419 -33.13 -3.40 -2.42
N ASP A 420 -33.35 -4.25 -3.41
CA ASP A 420 -32.29 -4.67 -4.30
C ASP A 420 -31.87 -3.56 -5.27
N TYR A 421 -30.67 -3.70 -5.85
CA TYR A 421 -30.08 -2.66 -6.70
C TYR A 421 -30.97 -2.32 -7.92
N ASP A 422 -31.61 -3.33 -8.52
CA ASP A 422 -32.53 -3.19 -9.64
C ASP A 422 -33.97 -2.80 -9.21
N ARG A 423 -34.21 -2.66 -7.87
CA ARG A 423 -35.51 -2.35 -7.26
C ARG A 423 -36.61 -3.36 -7.60
N ARG A 424 -36.23 -4.61 -7.85
CA ARG A 424 -37.15 -5.73 -8.10
C ARG A 424 -36.99 -6.76 -7.00
N PHE A 425 -38.01 -7.61 -6.85
CA PHE A 425 -38.01 -8.76 -5.97
C PHE A 425 -38.06 -10.03 -6.82
N HIS A 426 -37.21 -10.99 -6.51
CA HIS A 426 -36.99 -12.19 -7.33
C HIS A 426 -37.65 -13.44 -6.74
N GLY A 427 -38.30 -13.30 -5.59
CA GLY A 427 -38.99 -14.40 -4.91
C GLY A 427 -38.03 -15.36 -4.20
N PRO A 428 -38.39 -16.63 -4.11
CA PRO A 428 -37.49 -17.65 -3.58
C PRO A 428 -36.27 -17.84 -4.49
N VAL A 429 -35.06 -17.67 -3.93
CA VAL A 429 -33.78 -17.91 -4.61
C VAL A 429 -32.89 -18.80 -3.73
N SER A 430 -31.89 -19.45 -4.30
CA SER A 430 -30.90 -20.18 -3.50
C SER A 430 -29.89 -19.17 -2.86
N LEU A 431 -29.28 -19.55 -1.74
CA LEU A 431 -28.19 -18.80 -1.10
C LEU A 431 -27.06 -18.53 -2.10
N ARG A 432 -26.72 -19.49 -2.98
CA ARG A 432 -25.75 -19.31 -4.08
C ARG A 432 -26.10 -18.10 -4.94
N VAL A 433 -27.32 -18.04 -5.44
CA VAL A 433 -27.77 -16.94 -6.30
C VAL A 433 -27.82 -15.63 -5.50
N ALA A 434 -28.29 -15.64 -4.27
CA ALA A 434 -28.37 -14.46 -3.41
C ALA A 434 -27.00 -13.83 -3.16
N LEU A 435 -25.96 -14.64 -2.86
CA LEU A 435 -24.60 -14.15 -2.65
C LEU A 435 -23.94 -13.71 -3.97
N ALA A 436 -23.99 -14.55 -5.01
CA ALA A 436 -23.33 -14.27 -6.27
C ALA A 436 -23.93 -13.04 -6.97
N SER A 437 -25.27 -12.92 -6.98
CA SER A 437 -26.00 -11.77 -7.52
C SER A 437 -26.07 -10.57 -6.57
N SER A 438 -25.52 -10.72 -5.36
CA SER A 438 -25.43 -9.62 -4.37
C SER A 438 -26.77 -9.06 -3.92
N LEU A 439 -27.86 -9.88 -3.88
CA LEU A 439 -29.17 -9.43 -3.49
C LEU A 439 -29.15 -8.88 -2.05
N ASN A 440 -29.85 -7.78 -1.81
CA ASN A 440 -29.84 -7.07 -0.54
C ASN A 440 -30.86 -7.64 0.44
N VAL A 441 -32.09 -7.83 -0.02
CA VAL A 441 -33.17 -8.31 0.85
C VAL A 441 -32.85 -9.68 1.44
N PRO A 442 -32.41 -10.70 0.65
CA PRO A 442 -31.97 -11.97 1.20
C PRO A 442 -30.85 -11.83 2.23
N ALA A 443 -29.87 -10.93 1.99
CA ALA A 443 -28.77 -10.73 2.91
C ALA A 443 -29.24 -10.14 4.24
N VAL A 444 -30.14 -9.14 4.22
CA VAL A 444 -30.69 -8.54 5.44
C VAL A 444 -31.54 -9.55 6.21
N ARG A 445 -32.38 -10.35 5.53
CA ARG A 445 -33.14 -11.45 6.16
C ARG A 445 -32.21 -12.45 6.82
N THR A 446 -31.14 -12.87 6.10
CA THR A 446 -30.16 -13.79 6.64
C THR A 446 -29.43 -13.21 7.87
N LEU A 447 -29.05 -11.92 7.87
CA LEU A 447 -28.43 -11.28 9.04
C LEU A 447 -29.39 -11.24 10.23
N ASN A 448 -30.69 -10.95 9.97
CA ASN A 448 -31.71 -10.96 11.03
C ASN A 448 -31.86 -12.33 11.71
N GLU A 449 -31.72 -13.42 10.94
CA GLU A 449 -31.81 -14.81 11.45
C GLU A 449 -30.49 -15.27 12.10
N VAL A 450 -29.36 -14.95 11.52
CA VAL A 450 -28.02 -15.30 12.03
C VAL A 450 -27.68 -14.50 13.30
N GLY A 451 -28.09 -13.25 13.36
CA GLY A 451 -27.78 -12.28 14.42
C GLY A 451 -26.48 -11.52 14.18
N ILE A 452 -26.48 -10.22 14.57
CA ILE A 452 -25.35 -9.32 14.38
C ILE A 452 -24.09 -9.81 15.12
N GLU A 453 -24.22 -10.27 16.37
CA GLU A 453 -23.09 -10.78 17.17
C GLU A 453 -22.39 -11.95 16.47
N THR A 454 -23.17 -12.95 16.00
CA THR A 454 -22.61 -14.11 15.27
C THR A 454 -21.87 -13.67 14.01
N PHE A 455 -22.43 -12.70 13.29
CA PHE A 455 -21.77 -12.14 12.11
C PHE A 455 -20.44 -11.42 12.47
N LEU A 456 -20.44 -10.61 13.54
CA LEU A 456 -19.23 -9.91 14.01
C LEU A 456 -18.15 -10.88 14.46
N ASP A 457 -18.50 -11.96 15.16
CA ASP A 457 -17.57 -13.01 15.56
C ASP A 457 -16.86 -13.63 14.34
N VAL A 458 -17.63 -13.92 13.28
CA VAL A 458 -17.06 -14.41 12.03
C VAL A 458 -16.18 -13.34 11.37
N ALA A 459 -16.65 -12.12 11.25
CA ALA A 459 -15.90 -11.01 10.67
C ALA A 459 -14.56 -10.78 11.38
N HIS A 460 -14.55 -10.82 12.71
CA HIS A 460 -13.34 -10.69 13.54
C HIS A 460 -12.37 -11.86 13.33
N ARG A 461 -12.86 -13.09 13.21
CA ARG A 461 -12.02 -14.25 12.86
C ARG A 461 -11.34 -14.04 11.51
N PHE A 462 -12.04 -13.49 10.52
CA PHE A 462 -11.49 -13.12 9.21
C PHE A 462 -10.59 -11.89 9.22
N GLY A 463 -10.36 -11.26 10.40
CA GLY A 463 -9.44 -10.12 10.54
C GLY A 463 -10.08 -8.74 10.38
N LEU A 464 -11.40 -8.63 10.22
CA LEU A 464 -12.14 -7.36 10.05
C LEU A 464 -12.38 -6.69 11.41
N ARG A 465 -11.32 -6.27 12.08
CA ARG A 465 -11.33 -5.80 13.47
C ARG A 465 -11.79 -4.37 13.66
N THR A 466 -12.00 -3.61 12.59
CA THR A 466 -12.58 -2.26 12.65
C THR A 466 -14.09 -2.28 12.90
N LEU A 467 -14.75 -3.42 12.66
CA LEU A 467 -16.11 -3.67 13.07
C LEU A 467 -16.11 -3.99 14.58
N THR A 468 -16.59 -3.06 15.41
CA THR A 468 -16.38 -3.16 16.85
C THR A 468 -17.58 -3.78 17.57
N ASP A 469 -18.53 -2.98 18.00
CA ASP A 469 -19.57 -3.36 18.94
C ASP A 469 -20.93 -3.61 18.27
N SER A 470 -21.61 -4.71 18.63
CA SER A 470 -22.92 -5.08 18.11
C SER A 470 -24.01 -4.02 18.39
N GLU A 471 -23.86 -3.27 19.48
CA GLU A 471 -24.84 -2.23 19.85
C GLU A 471 -24.84 -1.02 18.87
N VAL A 472 -23.73 -0.83 18.15
CA VAL A 472 -23.58 0.28 17.19
C VAL A 472 -24.27 -0.02 15.85
N TYR A 473 -24.41 -1.29 15.51
CA TYR A 473 -24.83 -1.71 14.18
C TYR A 473 -26.27 -2.23 14.16
N GLY A 474 -27.02 -1.81 13.11
CA GLY A 474 -28.30 -2.40 12.74
C GLY A 474 -28.17 -3.40 11.57
N LEU A 475 -29.32 -3.86 11.05
CA LEU A 475 -29.37 -4.81 9.93
C LEU A 475 -28.72 -4.31 8.64
N ALA A 476 -28.54 -2.97 8.50
CA ALA A 476 -27.80 -2.38 7.39
C ALA A 476 -26.30 -2.74 7.39
N LEU A 477 -25.77 -3.33 8.47
CA LEU A 477 -24.38 -3.78 8.55
C LEU A 477 -23.99 -4.71 7.38
N THR A 478 -24.87 -5.63 6.99
CA THR A 478 -24.59 -6.55 5.85
C THR A 478 -24.54 -5.84 4.50
N LEU A 479 -25.05 -4.61 4.42
CA LEU A 479 -24.96 -3.74 3.25
C LEU A 479 -23.80 -2.73 3.36
N GLY A 480 -22.92 -2.90 4.37
CA GLY A 480 -21.73 -2.10 4.58
C GLY A 480 -21.91 -0.93 5.52
N GLY A 481 -22.85 -1.00 6.47
CA GLY A 481 -23.06 0.03 7.50
C GLY A 481 -21.92 0.16 8.52
N GLY A 482 -20.88 -0.66 8.45
CA GLY A 482 -19.64 -0.58 9.24
C GLY A 482 -18.42 -0.36 8.34
N GLU A 483 -17.38 0.28 8.84
CA GLU A 483 -16.20 0.63 8.06
C GLU A 483 -15.10 -0.41 8.21
N VAL A 484 -14.41 -0.74 7.10
CA VAL A 484 -13.25 -1.67 7.07
C VAL A 484 -12.11 -1.07 6.26
N ARG A 485 -10.88 -1.54 6.52
CA ARG A 485 -9.72 -1.20 5.72
C ARG A 485 -9.65 -2.10 4.48
N LEU A 486 -9.25 -1.53 3.34
CA LEU A 486 -9.07 -2.32 2.11
C LEU A 486 -8.06 -3.46 2.31
N LEU A 487 -6.96 -3.21 3.02
CA LEU A 487 -5.95 -4.19 3.34
C LEU A 487 -6.53 -5.39 4.11
N ASP A 488 -7.31 -5.11 5.17
CA ASP A 488 -7.91 -6.13 6.01
C ASP A 488 -8.96 -6.96 5.23
N LEU A 489 -9.79 -6.27 4.45
CA LEU A 489 -10.81 -6.93 3.61
C LEU A 489 -10.14 -7.81 2.54
N THR A 490 -9.07 -7.32 1.91
CA THR A 490 -8.31 -8.11 0.92
C THR A 490 -7.70 -9.36 1.58
N GLY A 491 -7.14 -9.23 2.79
CA GLY A 491 -6.65 -10.36 3.58
C GLY A 491 -7.74 -11.36 3.93
N ALA A 492 -8.94 -10.89 4.30
CA ALA A 492 -10.09 -11.73 4.60
C ALA A 492 -10.54 -12.57 3.39
N TYR A 493 -10.54 -11.99 2.18
CA TYR A 493 -10.77 -12.75 0.95
C TYR A 493 -9.63 -13.73 0.65
N GLY A 494 -8.41 -13.43 1.07
CA GLY A 494 -7.28 -14.36 1.02
C GLY A 494 -7.55 -15.65 1.78
N ALA A 495 -8.27 -15.58 2.90
CA ALA A 495 -8.67 -16.78 3.63
C ALA A 495 -9.64 -17.68 2.82
N LEU A 496 -10.50 -17.11 1.98
CA LEU A 496 -11.33 -17.90 1.06
C LEU A 496 -10.50 -18.56 -0.04
N ALA A 497 -9.48 -17.88 -0.54
CA ALA A 497 -8.55 -18.38 -1.56
C ALA A 497 -7.75 -19.60 -1.07
N THR A 498 -7.45 -19.67 0.22
CA THR A 498 -6.58 -20.68 0.86
C THR A 498 -7.35 -21.75 1.63
N GLY A 499 -8.65 -21.94 1.34
CA GLY A 499 -9.46 -22.95 2.01
C GLY A 499 -9.73 -22.64 3.49
N GLY A 500 -9.87 -21.39 3.86
CA GLY A 500 -10.21 -20.94 5.22
C GLY A 500 -9.01 -20.65 6.13
N LEU A 501 -7.81 -20.46 5.57
CA LEU A 501 -6.59 -20.14 6.29
C LEU A 501 -6.25 -18.66 6.10
N LEU A 502 -6.29 -17.86 7.15
CA LEU A 502 -5.93 -16.45 7.14
C LEU A 502 -4.44 -16.26 7.44
N ALA A 503 -3.67 -15.80 6.47
CA ALA A 503 -2.35 -15.24 6.69
C ALA A 503 -2.49 -13.71 6.90
N GLN A 504 -1.90 -13.19 7.98
CA GLN A 504 -1.96 -11.75 8.29
C GLN A 504 -1.11 -10.96 7.29
N PRO A 505 -1.65 -9.93 6.64
CA PRO A 505 -0.88 -9.07 5.73
C PRO A 505 0.34 -8.44 6.42
N TYR A 506 1.45 -8.34 5.68
CA TYR A 506 2.67 -7.71 6.16
C TYR A 506 3.54 -7.14 5.03
N ALA A 507 4.39 -6.18 5.39
CA ALA A 507 5.28 -5.47 4.48
C ALA A 507 6.77 -5.70 4.77
N VAL A 508 7.18 -5.88 6.04
CA VAL A 508 8.60 -5.98 6.42
C VAL A 508 9.02 -7.44 6.56
N GLU A 509 9.98 -7.85 5.72
CA GLU A 509 10.56 -9.20 5.73
C GLU A 509 11.75 -9.28 6.68
N ARG A 510 12.72 -8.35 6.53
CA ARG A 510 13.98 -8.35 7.27
C ARG A 510 14.53 -6.95 7.47
N VAL A 511 15.26 -6.73 8.55
CA VAL A 511 16.03 -5.51 8.79
C VAL A 511 17.46 -5.85 9.16
N ARG A 512 18.42 -5.20 8.49
CA ARG A 512 19.85 -5.31 8.73
C ARG A 512 20.44 -3.96 9.13
N ASP A 513 21.57 -4.00 9.82
CA ASP A 513 22.40 -2.81 10.02
C ASP A 513 23.35 -2.59 8.83
N ALA A 514 24.06 -1.47 8.84
CA ALA A 514 25.02 -1.11 7.81
C ALA A 514 26.19 -2.13 7.64
N ALA A 515 26.43 -2.97 8.66
CA ALA A 515 27.42 -4.06 8.60
C ALA A 515 26.83 -5.36 8.05
N GLY A 516 25.54 -5.36 7.65
CA GLY A 516 24.82 -6.53 7.13
C GLY A 516 24.32 -7.50 8.20
N ARG A 517 24.47 -7.17 9.49
CA ARG A 517 23.99 -8.00 10.60
C ARG A 517 22.47 -7.90 10.69
N VAL A 518 21.76 -9.04 10.73
CA VAL A 518 20.31 -9.11 10.88
C VAL A 518 19.90 -8.63 12.28
N LEU A 519 19.08 -7.60 12.33
CA LEU A 519 18.49 -7.03 13.54
C LEU A 519 17.05 -7.52 13.75
N TYR A 520 16.36 -7.80 12.68
CA TYR A 520 15.01 -8.35 12.66
C TYR A 520 14.86 -9.26 11.45
N GLU A 521 14.22 -10.37 11.64
CA GLU A 521 13.72 -11.26 10.59
C GLU A 521 12.33 -11.68 11.00
N ARG A 522 11.37 -11.57 10.08
CA ARG A 522 9.99 -11.90 10.38
C ARG A 522 9.88 -13.34 10.83
N PRO A 523 9.37 -13.61 12.04
CA PRO A 523 9.17 -14.98 12.49
C PRO A 523 8.07 -15.66 11.65
N PRO A 524 8.23 -16.93 11.25
CA PRO A 524 7.20 -17.69 10.58
C PRO A 524 5.92 -17.69 11.43
N ARG A 525 4.80 -17.25 10.84
CA ARG A 525 3.47 -17.32 11.46
C ARG A 525 2.60 -18.23 10.63
N PRO A 526 2.23 -19.40 11.12
CA PRO A 526 1.32 -20.27 10.39
C PRO A 526 -0.03 -19.55 10.23
N PRO A 527 -0.66 -19.64 9.06
CA PRO A 527 -1.99 -19.08 8.83
C PRO A 527 -3.01 -19.67 9.83
N ALA A 528 -3.91 -18.82 10.32
CA ALA A 528 -4.95 -19.22 11.24
C ALA A 528 -6.17 -19.76 10.51
N ARG A 529 -6.74 -20.90 10.92
CA ARG A 529 -8.02 -21.37 10.39
C ARG A 529 -9.16 -20.53 10.95
N VAL A 530 -9.86 -19.83 10.05
CA VAL A 530 -10.94 -18.89 10.40
C VAL A 530 -12.31 -19.41 10.04
N VAL A 531 -12.38 -20.38 9.12
CA VAL A 531 -13.57 -21.11 8.72
C VAL A 531 -13.18 -22.53 8.25
N ALA A 532 -14.08 -23.49 8.37
CA ALA A 532 -13.83 -24.86 7.90
C ALA A 532 -13.58 -24.87 6.38
N GLU A 533 -12.71 -25.77 5.93
CA GLU A 533 -12.27 -25.85 4.52
C GLU A 533 -13.44 -26.07 3.56
N GLU A 534 -14.39 -26.89 3.95
CA GLU A 534 -15.59 -27.18 3.17
C GLU A 534 -16.42 -25.92 2.92
N ARG A 535 -16.63 -25.10 3.97
CA ARG A 535 -17.38 -23.86 3.87
C ARG A 535 -16.63 -22.78 3.07
N ALA A 536 -15.30 -22.69 3.26
CA ALA A 536 -14.46 -21.82 2.46
C ALA A 536 -14.55 -22.17 0.97
N TYR A 537 -14.49 -23.47 0.64
CA TYR A 537 -14.62 -23.93 -0.74
C TYR A 537 -15.99 -23.59 -1.33
N ILE A 538 -17.10 -23.83 -0.60
CA ILE A 538 -18.45 -23.47 -1.04
C ILE A 538 -18.55 -21.98 -1.35
N LEU A 539 -18.05 -21.11 -0.46
CA LEU A 539 -18.07 -19.66 -0.67
C LEU A 539 -17.22 -19.25 -1.87
N ALA A 540 -16.03 -19.80 -2.00
CA ALA A 540 -15.15 -19.55 -3.14
C ALA A 540 -15.81 -20.00 -4.47
N ASP A 541 -16.43 -21.16 -4.48
CA ASP A 541 -17.14 -21.72 -5.62
C ASP A 541 -18.33 -20.83 -6.04
N ILE A 542 -19.12 -20.33 -5.08
CA ILE A 542 -20.22 -19.37 -5.33
C ILE A 542 -19.68 -18.07 -5.94
N LEU A 543 -18.60 -17.50 -5.36
CA LEU A 543 -18.02 -16.24 -5.83
C LEU A 543 -17.34 -16.38 -7.20
N ALA A 544 -16.99 -17.60 -7.61
CA ALA A 544 -16.40 -17.89 -8.92
C ALA A 544 -17.45 -18.31 -9.98
N ASP A 545 -18.75 -18.33 -9.63
CA ASP A 545 -19.82 -18.79 -10.52
C ASP A 545 -20.42 -17.64 -11.35
N PRO A 546 -20.09 -17.52 -12.64
CA PRO A 546 -20.62 -16.46 -13.49
C PRO A 546 -22.13 -16.62 -13.78
N LEU A 547 -22.65 -17.85 -13.75
CA LEU A 547 -24.08 -18.09 -14.01
C LEU A 547 -24.94 -17.66 -12.81
N ALA A 548 -24.53 -17.99 -11.61
CA ALA A 548 -25.23 -17.56 -10.39
C ALA A 548 -25.22 -16.02 -10.21
N ARG A 549 -24.29 -15.34 -10.86
CA ARG A 549 -24.13 -13.88 -10.83
C ARG A 549 -25.08 -13.15 -11.80
N GLN A 550 -25.61 -13.83 -12.81
CA GLN A 550 -26.33 -13.19 -13.91
C GLN A 550 -27.59 -12.43 -13.46
N LEU A 551 -28.29 -12.91 -12.44
CA LEU A 551 -29.50 -12.24 -11.97
C LEU A 551 -29.27 -10.80 -11.51
N GLY A 552 -28.12 -10.53 -10.81
CA GLY A 552 -27.81 -9.19 -10.30
C GLY A 552 -26.96 -8.34 -11.25
N PHE A 553 -26.16 -8.96 -12.12
CA PHE A 553 -25.13 -8.24 -12.89
C PHE A 553 -25.17 -8.48 -14.40
N GLY A 554 -26.03 -9.38 -14.89
CA GLY A 554 -26.03 -9.78 -16.28
C GLY A 554 -24.68 -10.35 -16.73
N GLU A 555 -24.29 -10.09 -17.98
CA GLU A 555 -22.96 -10.41 -18.51
C GLU A 555 -21.94 -9.36 -18.07
N ALA A 556 -21.45 -9.38 -16.86
CA ALA A 556 -20.49 -8.42 -16.33
C ALA A 556 -19.04 -8.74 -16.79
N PRO A 557 -18.57 -8.25 -17.97
CA PRO A 557 -17.25 -8.62 -18.48
C PRO A 557 -16.10 -8.22 -17.58
N ALA A 558 -16.27 -7.12 -16.82
CA ALA A 558 -15.25 -6.65 -15.88
C ALA A 558 -15.02 -7.61 -14.71
N LEU A 559 -15.97 -8.50 -14.43
CA LEU A 559 -15.88 -9.51 -13.36
C LEU A 559 -15.51 -10.92 -13.88
N THR A 560 -15.26 -11.06 -15.19
CA THR A 560 -14.97 -12.35 -15.84
C THR A 560 -13.57 -12.35 -16.41
N LEU A 561 -12.71 -13.21 -15.88
CA LEU A 561 -11.34 -13.42 -16.34
C LEU A 561 -11.27 -14.63 -17.29
N SER A 562 -10.14 -14.80 -17.98
CA SER A 562 -9.89 -15.99 -18.84
C SER A 562 -9.59 -17.25 -18.01
N TYR A 563 -9.44 -17.11 -16.70
CA TYR A 563 -9.22 -18.18 -15.72
C TYR A 563 -10.24 -18.07 -14.58
N ARG A 564 -10.39 -19.12 -13.79
CA ARG A 564 -11.33 -19.16 -12.67
C ARG A 564 -10.84 -18.28 -11.52
N ALA A 565 -11.69 -17.36 -11.07
CA ALA A 565 -11.43 -16.44 -9.95
C ALA A 565 -12.72 -16.15 -9.18
N GLY A 566 -12.64 -16.10 -7.87
CA GLY A 566 -13.72 -15.61 -7.02
C GLY A 566 -13.71 -14.08 -7.01
N VAL A 567 -14.87 -13.43 -7.10
CA VAL A 567 -14.96 -11.97 -7.08
C VAL A 567 -16.25 -11.49 -6.44
N LYS A 568 -16.16 -10.36 -5.71
CA LYS A 568 -17.32 -9.68 -5.13
C LYS A 568 -17.17 -8.18 -5.24
N THR A 569 -18.24 -7.51 -5.61
CA THR A 569 -18.36 -6.05 -5.64
C THR A 569 -19.03 -5.51 -4.38
N GLY A 570 -18.71 -4.28 -4.05
CA GLY A 570 -19.39 -3.47 -3.05
C GLY A 570 -19.74 -2.10 -3.64
N THR A 571 -20.87 -1.57 -3.25
CA THR A 571 -21.30 -0.19 -3.58
C THR A 571 -22.07 0.33 -2.37
N THR A 572 -21.68 1.50 -1.88
CA THR A 572 -22.37 2.13 -0.74
C THR A 572 -23.51 3.02 -1.22
N THR A 573 -24.37 3.41 -0.27
CA THR A 573 -25.43 4.37 -0.50
C THR A 573 -24.86 5.66 -1.12
N GLU A 574 -25.57 6.26 -2.06
CA GLU A 574 -25.16 7.47 -2.80
C GLU A 574 -23.85 7.33 -3.58
N PHE A 575 -23.41 6.10 -3.87
CA PHE A 575 -22.18 5.84 -4.63
C PHE A 575 -20.93 6.51 -4.05
N ARG A 576 -20.78 6.56 -2.72
CA ARG A 576 -19.62 7.20 -2.07
C ARG A 576 -18.38 6.34 -2.15
N ASP A 577 -18.54 5.02 -1.97
CA ASP A 577 -17.47 4.04 -2.02
C ASP A 577 -17.84 2.89 -2.97
N ASN A 578 -16.90 2.51 -3.80
CA ASN A 578 -16.98 1.38 -4.70
C ASN A 578 -15.86 0.39 -4.41
N TRP A 579 -16.21 -0.88 -4.35
CA TRP A 579 -15.26 -1.93 -4.03
C TRP A 579 -15.35 -3.06 -5.04
N THR A 580 -14.22 -3.67 -5.32
CA THR A 580 -14.13 -4.99 -5.96
C THR A 580 -12.98 -5.74 -5.34
N VAL A 581 -13.25 -6.89 -4.76
CA VAL A 581 -12.24 -7.79 -4.21
C VAL A 581 -12.39 -9.15 -4.86
N GLY A 582 -11.30 -9.69 -5.36
CA GLY A 582 -11.32 -11.01 -5.97
C GLY A 582 -9.98 -11.71 -5.85
N PHE A 583 -10.00 -13.01 -6.06
CA PHE A 583 -8.90 -13.90 -5.74
C PHE A 583 -8.79 -15.11 -6.65
N THR A 584 -7.57 -15.59 -6.77
CA THR A 584 -7.17 -16.95 -7.11
C THR A 584 -6.40 -17.51 -5.90
N PRO A 585 -6.05 -18.79 -5.86
CA PRO A 585 -5.17 -19.32 -4.81
C PRO A 585 -3.81 -18.65 -4.72
N GLU A 586 -3.34 -18.03 -5.80
CA GLU A 586 -2.01 -17.41 -5.89
C GLU A 586 -2.03 -15.91 -5.56
N ARG A 587 -3.13 -15.21 -5.85
CA ARG A 587 -3.23 -13.76 -5.73
C ARG A 587 -4.61 -13.31 -5.21
N VAL A 588 -4.60 -12.29 -4.38
CA VAL A 588 -5.81 -11.55 -3.99
C VAL A 588 -5.62 -10.09 -4.33
N VAL A 589 -6.58 -9.51 -5.01
CA VAL A 589 -6.59 -8.10 -5.37
C VAL A 589 -7.84 -7.43 -4.80
N GLY A 590 -7.62 -6.41 -4.00
CA GLY A 590 -8.66 -5.51 -3.50
C GLY A 590 -8.53 -4.13 -4.15
N VAL A 591 -9.65 -3.56 -4.57
CA VAL A 591 -9.73 -2.21 -5.15
C VAL A 591 -10.84 -1.43 -4.48
N TRP A 592 -10.52 -0.21 -4.09
CA TRP A 592 -11.46 0.83 -3.67
C TRP A 592 -11.41 2.00 -4.66
N VAL A 593 -12.58 2.57 -4.96
CA VAL A 593 -12.73 3.79 -5.78
C VAL A 593 -13.73 4.71 -5.09
N GLY A 594 -13.39 5.99 -4.97
CA GLY A 594 -14.21 6.97 -4.29
C GLY A 594 -13.56 8.34 -4.23
N ASN A 595 -14.04 9.17 -3.30
CA ASN A 595 -13.45 10.47 -2.99
C ASN A 595 -12.89 10.45 -1.56
N THR A 596 -11.70 10.99 -1.36
CA THR A 596 -11.04 11.03 -0.05
C THR A 596 -11.89 11.78 0.99
N ASP A 597 -12.58 12.83 0.57
CA ASP A 597 -13.49 13.65 1.37
C ASP A 597 -14.91 13.09 1.51
N ASN A 598 -15.14 11.89 1.01
CA ASN A 598 -16.42 11.18 1.06
C ASN A 598 -17.56 11.83 0.24
N ARG A 599 -17.26 12.71 -0.75
CA ARG A 599 -18.27 13.22 -1.70
C ARG A 599 -18.83 12.07 -2.55
N PRO A 600 -20.16 12.09 -2.88
CA PRO A 600 -20.74 11.08 -3.78
C PRO A 600 -20.15 11.12 -5.18
N MET A 601 -20.05 9.97 -5.80
CA MET A 601 -19.76 9.83 -7.23
C MET A 601 -21.06 9.83 -8.05
N LYS A 602 -20.97 10.10 -9.35
CA LYS A 602 -22.15 10.16 -10.23
C LYS A 602 -22.40 8.82 -10.92
N ASN A 603 -23.35 8.03 -10.40
CA ASN A 603 -23.76 6.74 -10.99
C ASN A 603 -22.59 5.78 -11.27
N VAL A 604 -21.67 5.66 -10.32
CA VAL A 604 -20.52 4.73 -10.40
C VAL A 604 -20.73 3.62 -9.38
N SER A 605 -20.91 2.39 -9.85
CA SER A 605 -21.04 1.21 -9.00
C SER A 605 -19.72 0.44 -8.92
N GLY A 606 -19.64 -0.54 -8.02
CA GLY A 606 -18.48 -1.44 -7.94
C GLY A 606 -18.13 -2.10 -9.27
N VAL A 607 -19.12 -2.40 -10.12
CA VAL A 607 -18.92 -2.96 -11.46
C VAL A 607 -18.32 -1.96 -12.46
N THR A 608 -18.74 -0.70 -12.39
CA THR A 608 -18.32 0.33 -13.36
C THR A 608 -17.12 1.14 -12.90
N GLY A 609 -16.86 1.23 -11.60
CA GLY A 609 -15.72 1.95 -11.01
C GLY A 609 -14.54 1.03 -10.67
N ALA A 610 -14.69 0.19 -9.64
CA ALA A 610 -13.58 -0.61 -9.11
C ALA A 610 -13.27 -1.87 -9.96
N ALA A 611 -14.26 -2.52 -10.58
CA ALA A 611 -14.05 -3.79 -11.26
C ALA A 611 -13.13 -3.69 -12.51
N PRO A 612 -13.16 -2.62 -13.33
CA PRO A 612 -12.21 -2.49 -14.44
C PRO A 612 -10.75 -2.38 -13.96
N ILE A 613 -10.50 -1.68 -12.86
CA ILE A 613 -9.18 -1.57 -12.22
C ILE A 613 -8.78 -2.95 -11.66
N TRP A 614 -9.70 -3.59 -10.91
CA TRP A 614 -9.48 -4.91 -10.34
C TRP A 614 -9.07 -5.93 -11.41
N ARG A 615 -9.80 -5.99 -12.52
CA ARG A 615 -9.50 -6.90 -13.62
C ARG A 615 -8.09 -6.67 -14.17
N ALA A 616 -7.78 -5.42 -14.49
CA ALA A 616 -6.48 -5.07 -15.08
C ALA A 616 -5.31 -5.36 -14.13
N VAL A 617 -5.47 -5.05 -12.83
CA VAL A 617 -4.46 -5.35 -11.80
C VAL A 617 -4.34 -6.85 -11.52
N MET A 618 -5.47 -7.59 -11.51
CA MET A 618 -5.44 -9.04 -11.33
C MET A 618 -4.73 -9.72 -12.51
N ASP A 619 -4.99 -9.31 -13.75
CA ASP A 619 -4.30 -9.81 -14.93
C ASP A 619 -2.78 -9.50 -14.86
N ALA A 620 -2.40 -8.31 -14.38
CA ALA A 620 -1.00 -7.94 -14.16
C ALA A 620 -0.35 -8.77 -13.03
N ALA A 621 -1.04 -8.96 -11.91
CA ALA A 621 -0.54 -9.72 -10.77
C ALA A 621 -0.40 -11.23 -11.08
N MET A 622 -1.17 -11.73 -12.05
CA MET A 622 -1.11 -13.13 -12.51
C MET A 622 -0.16 -13.32 -13.70
N ALA A 623 0.47 -12.25 -14.21
CA ALA A 623 1.43 -12.37 -15.31
C ALA A 623 2.58 -13.31 -14.91
N GLY A 624 2.80 -14.37 -15.71
CA GLY A 624 3.81 -15.40 -15.43
C GLY A 624 3.43 -16.38 -14.31
N VAL A 625 2.25 -16.25 -13.70
CA VAL A 625 1.75 -17.18 -12.67
C VAL A 625 0.72 -18.12 -13.31
N THR A 626 0.88 -19.44 -13.10
CA THR A 626 -0.09 -20.41 -13.57
C THR A 626 -1.31 -20.41 -12.64
N PRO A 627 -2.50 -20.02 -13.10
CA PRO A 627 -3.68 -20.02 -12.25
C PRO A 627 -4.09 -21.44 -11.90
N THR A 628 -4.36 -21.68 -10.61
CA THR A 628 -4.91 -22.94 -10.12
C THR A 628 -6.29 -22.73 -9.50
N TRP A 629 -6.98 -23.80 -9.21
CA TRP A 629 -8.20 -23.78 -8.40
C TRP A 629 -8.20 -25.02 -7.48
N PRO A 630 -8.55 -24.87 -6.20
CA PRO A 630 -8.46 -25.95 -5.26
C PRO A 630 -9.42 -27.08 -5.63
N GLN A 631 -9.02 -28.32 -5.35
CA GLN A 631 -9.90 -29.47 -5.43
C GLN A 631 -10.94 -29.41 -4.30
N PRO A 632 -12.17 -29.94 -4.53
CA PRO A 632 -13.15 -30.01 -3.46
C PRO A 632 -12.62 -30.82 -2.28
N PRO A 633 -12.70 -30.32 -1.05
CA PRO A 633 -12.35 -31.06 0.16
C PRO A 633 -13.08 -32.37 0.28
N ALA A 634 -12.44 -33.40 0.89
CA ALA A 634 -13.00 -34.73 1.07
C ALA A 634 -14.32 -34.75 1.90
N GLY A 635 -14.51 -33.69 2.74
CA GLY A 635 -15.75 -33.49 3.51
C GLY A 635 -16.94 -32.98 2.71
N LEU A 636 -16.76 -32.69 1.40
CA LEU A 636 -17.86 -32.26 0.54
C LEU A 636 -18.46 -33.43 -0.25
N ARG A 637 -19.76 -33.28 -0.52
CA ARG A 637 -20.53 -34.16 -1.41
C ARG A 637 -21.30 -33.34 -2.42
N ARG A 638 -21.42 -33.82 -3.63
CA ARG A 638 -22.21 -33.19 -4.68
C ARG A 638 -23.55 -33.89 -4.80
N ALA A 639 -24.63 -33.13 -4.78
CA ALA A 639 -26.00 -33.67 -4.96
C ALA A 639 -26.78 -32.76 -5.93
N THR A 640 -27.65 -33.41 -6.72
CA THR A 640 -28.57 -32.69 -7.61
C THR A 640 -29.80 -32.28 -6.80
N VAL A 641 -30.15 -30.98 -6.87
CA VAL A 641 -31.29 -30.39 -6.17
C VAL A 641 -32.20 -29.65 -7.15
N CYS A 642 -33.43 -29.42 -6.73
CA CYS A 642 -34.38 -28.61 -7.49
C CYS A 642 -34.25 -27.12 -7.11
N TYR A 643 -34.06 -26.27 -8.09
CA TYR A 643 -34.10 -24.82 -7.89
C TYR A 643 -35.57 -24.32 -7.85
N PRO A 644 -35.98 -23.42 -6.95
CA PRO A 644 -35.18 -22.78 -5.91
C PRO A 644 -35.25 -23.46 -4.54
N THR A 645 -35.87 -24.62 -4.41
CA THR A 645 -36.18 -25.27 -3.12
C THR A 645 -34.96 -25.83 -2.42
N GLY A 646 -33.92 -26.17 -3.17
CA GLY A 646 -32.74 -26.85 -2.63
C GLY A 646 -32.97 -28.30 -2.19
N LEU A 647 -34.16 -28.86 -2.41
CA LEU A 647 -34.56 -30.23 -2.07
C LEU A 647 -34.26 -31.21 -3.22
N GLN A 648 -34.35 -32.51 -2.98
CA GLN A 648 -34.22 -33.50 -4.04
C GLN A 648 -35.24 -33.26 -5.15
N PRO A 649 -34.87 -33.41 -6.44
CA PRO A 649 -35.77 -33.09 -7.53
C PRO A 649 -36.97 -34.01 -7.58
N GLY A 650 -38.17 -33.43 -7.48
CA GLY A 650 -39.45 -34.13 -7.74
C GLY A 650 -39.66 -34.39 -9.24
N PRO A 651 -40.76 -35.08 -9.59
CA PRO A 651 -41.03 -35.46 -10.98
C PRO A 651 -41.26 -34.26 -11.90
N TYR A 652 -41.65 -33.13 -11.36
CA TYR A 652 -42.01 -31.91 -12.12
C TYR A 652 -41.00 -30.77 -11.98
N CYS A 653 -39.91 -31.03 -11.29
CA CYS A 653 -38.83 -30.04 -11.14
C CYS A 653 -38.28 -29.56 -12.51
N PRO A 654 -38.43 -28.26 -12.89
CA PRO A 654 -38.06 -27.76 -14.19
C PRO A 654 -36.56 -27.47 -14.29
N THR A 655 -35.94 -27.08 -13.17
CA THR A 655 -34.55 -26.66 -13.11
C THR A 655 -33.82 -27.47 -12.05
N ARG A 656 -32.97 -28.38 -12.51
CA ARG A 656 -32.11 -29.20 -11.67
C ARG A 656 -30.71 -28.61 -11.68
N VAL A 657 -30.12 -28.43 -10.50
CA VAL A 657 -28.76 -27.88 -10.33
C VAL A 657 -27.95 -28.84 -9.45
N ASP A 658 -26.71 -29.00 -9.76
CA ASP A 658 -25.76 -29.72 -8.94
C ASP A 658 -25.11 -28.78 -7.93
N GLU A 659 -25.21 -29.12 -6.65
CA GLU A 659 -24.71 -28.28 -5.58
C GLU A 659 -23.74 -28.99 -4.64
N TRP A 660 -22.83 -28.24 -3.99
CA TRP A 660 -21.93 -28.78 -2.97
C TRP A 660 -22.53 -28.69 -1.57
N PHE A 661 -22.43 -29.79 -0.84
CA PHE A 661 -22.87 -29.93 0.54
C PHE A 661 -21.73 -30.40 1.43
N VAL A 662 -21.67 -29.92 2.66
CA VAL A 662 -20.90 -30.59 3.70
C VAL A 662 -21.52 -31.98 3.91
N ALA A 663 -20.70 -33.03 3.95
CA ALA A 663 -21.21 -34.41 4.05
C ALA A 663 -22.20 -34.58 5.22
N GLY A 664 -23.39 -35.11 4.92
CA GLY A 664 -24.47 -35.25 5.88
C GLY A 664 -25.45 -34.08 5.95
N THR A 665 -25.22 -33.01 5.13
CA THR A 665 -26.16 -31.88 5.00
C THR A 665 -26.91 -31.89 3.67
N GLU A 666 -26.76 -32.94 2.87
CA GLU A 666 -27.52 -33.13 1.63
C GLU A 666 -29.02 -33.28 1.94
N PRO A 667 -29.89 -32.70 1.09
CA PRO A 667 -31.33 -32.82 1.34
C PRO A 667 -31.79 -34.28 1.23
N SER A 668 -32.54 -34.73 2.22
CA SER A 668 -33.20 -36.05 2.23
C SER A 668 -34.65 -36.02 1.73
N GLU A 669 -35.25 -34.84 1.69
CA GLU A 669 -36.61 -34.61 1.28
C GLU A 669 -36.70 -34.34 -0.23
N THR A 670 -37.75 -34.89 -0.87
CA THR A 670 -38.07 -34.55 -2.26
C THR A 670 -38.99 -33.33 -2.29
N GLU A 671 -38.69 -32.41 -3.21
CA GLU A 671 -39.53 -31.23 -3.38
C GLU A 671 -40.94 -31.55 -3.85
N ASP A 672 -41.91 -30.79 -3.36
CA ASP A 672 -43.28 -30.81 -3.79
C ASP A 672 -43.79 -29.40 -4.23
N TYR A 673 -42.87 -28.52 -4.42
CA TYR A 673 -43.08 -27.15 -4.86
C TYR A 673 -43.65 -27.06 -6.26
N TYR A 674 -43.27 -28.00 -7.14
CA TYR A 674 -43.73 -28.06 -8.52
C TYR A 674 -44.76 -29.19 -8.70
N ARG A 675 -45.89 -28.83 -9.29
CA ARG A 675 -47.00 -29.77 -9.63
C ARG A 675 -47.49 -29.51 -11.05
N ARG A 676 -48.28 -30.44 -11.61
CA ARG A 676 -48.99 -30.21 -12.87
C ARG A 676 -50.49 -30.34 -12.67
N ASP A 677 -51.25 -29.49 -13.35
CA ASP A 677 -52.69 -29.64 -13.43
C ASP A 677 -53.11 -30.67 -14.47
N ALA A 678 -54.42 -30.93 -14.57
CA ALA A 678 -55.01 -31.87 -15.53
C ALA A 678 -54.69 -31.55 -17.00
N SER A 679 -54.38 -30.30 -17.35
CA SER A 679 -53.97 -29.85 -18.68
C SER A 679 -52.47 -30.02 -18.96
N GLY A 680 -51.68 -30.42 -17.91
CA GLY A 680 -50.22 -30.55 -17.98
C GLY A 680 -49.48 -29.25 -17.73
N ARG A 681 -50.14 -28.12 -17.35
CA ARG A 681 -49.53 -26.83 -17.01
C ARG A 681 -48.78 -26.97 -15.69
N LEU A 682 -47.57 -26.42 -15.65
CA LEU A 682 -46.77 -26.36 -14.42
C LEU A 682 -47.39 -25.37 -13.43
N LEU A 683 -47.60 -25.82 -12.21
CA LEU A 683 -48.07 -25.06 -11.07
C LEU A 683 -46.95 -25.01 -10.02
N ILE A 684 -46.91 -23.95 -9.23
CA ILE A 684 -46.01 -23.84 -8.07
C ILE A 684 -46.80 -23.74 -6.76
N ASP A 685 -46.23 -24.27 -5.69
CA ASP A 685 -46.75 -24.15 -4.32
C ASP A 685 -45.70 -23.42 -3.43
N PRO A 686 -45.54 -22.11 -3.60
CA PRO A 686 -44.54 -21.35 -2.86
C PRO A 686 -44.93 -21.20 -1.38
N PRO A 687 -43.97 -20.90 -0.51
CA PRO A 687 -44.27 -20.51 0.87
C PRO A 687 -45.32 -19.40 0.92
N VAL A 688 -46.11 -19.36 2.00
CA VAL A 688 -47.22 -18.43 2.14
C VAL A 688 -46.80 -16.96 1.91
N GLU A 689 -45.62 -16.59 2.40
CA GLU A 689 -45.03 -15.26 2.23
C GLU A 689 -44.75 -14.90 0.74
N ALA A 690 -44.42 -15.89 -0.08
CA ALA A 690 -44.07 -15.69 -1.48
C ALA A 690 -45.27 -15.78 -2.44
N ARG A 691 -46.47 -16.08 -1.97
CA ARG A 691 -47.68 -16.24 -2.83
C ARG A 691 -48.05 -14.95 -3.53
N ALA A 692 -47.99 -13.83 -2.81
CA ALA A 692 -48.31 -12.53 -3.39
C ALA A 692 -47.34 -12.16 -4.53
N TRP A 693 -46.05 -12.34 -4.31
CA TRP A 693 -45.03 -12.19 -5.33
C TRP A 693 -45.25 -13.12 -6.52
N ALA A 694 -45.57 -14.39 -6.27
CA ALA A 694 -45.80 -15.40 -7.33
C ALA A 694 -46.99 -15.03 -8.23
N ILE A 695 -48.06 -14.47 -7.63
CA ILE A 695 -49.22 -13.95 -8.38
C ILE A 695 -48.80 -12.77 -9.25
N GLU A 696 -48.04 -11.86 -8.66
CA GLU A 696 -47.51 -10.69 -9.35
C GLU A 696 -46.62 -11.08 -10.52
N ALA A 697 -45.75 -12.05 -10.34
CA ALA A 697 -44.88 -12.62 -11.37
C ALA A 697 -45.63 -13.43 -12.44
N GLY A 698 -46.97 -13.55 -12.34
CA GLY A 698 -47.80 -14.26 -13.31
C GLY A 698 -47.66 -15.79 -13.25
N LEU A 699 -47.13 -16.33 -12.11
CA LEU A 699 -46.91 -17.74 -11.93
C LEU A 699 -48.21 -18.45 -11.55
N ALA A 700 -48.45 -19.65 -12.08
CA ALA A 700 -49.63 -20.43 -11.78
C ALA A 700 -49.47 -21.17 -10.45
N LEU A 701 -50.37 -20.92 -9.51
CA LEU A 701 -50.33 -21.52 -8.17
C LEU A 701 -51.18 -22.80 -8.06
N VAL A 702 -50.68 -23.74 -7.25
CA VAL A 702 -51.50 -24.86 -6.73
C VAL A 702 -52.59 -24.23 -5.83
N ASN A 703 -53.82 -24.59 -6.05
CA ASN A 703 -54.97 -24.09 -5.26
C ASN A 703 -55.20 -22.57 -5.37
N ASN A 704 -55.02 -22.00 -6.57
CA ASN A 704 -55.55 -20.66 -6.83
C ASN A 704 -57.07 -20.65 -6.89
N ARG A 705 -57.75 -21.24 -5.88
CA ARG A 705 -59.12 -20.87 -5.52
C ARG A 705 -58.94 -19.64 -4.65
N PRO A 706 -59.48 -18.48 -5.06
CA PRO A 706 -59.50 -17.36 -4.14
C PRO A 706 -60.22 -17.87 -2.87
N SER A 707 -59.58 -17.83 -1.73
CA SER A 707 -60.26 -17.98 -0.47
C SER A 707 -61.41 -17.02 -0.53
N ALA A 708 -62.63 -17.49 -0.19
CA ALA A 708 -63.82 -16.66 -0.14
C ALA A 708 -63.72 -15.66 1.01
N GLY A 709 -62.73 -14.82 0.99
CA GLY A 709 -62.50 -13.62 1.78
C GLY A 709 -62.85 -12.44 0.90
N SER A 710 -63.94 -11.82 1.22
CA SER A 710 -64.63 -10.80 0.43
C SER A 710 -63.97 -9.45 0.32
N GLN A 711 -62.69 -9.30 0.70
CA GLN A 711 -62.05 -7.97 0.63
C GLN A 711 -60.79 -7.96 -0.26
N PRO A 712 -60.61 -6.94 -1.10
CA PRO A 712 -59.36 -6.73 -1.79
C PRO A 712 -58.25 -6.48 -0.76
N PHE A 713 -56.98 -6.80 -1.10
CA PHE A 713 -55.86 -6.37 -0.29
C PHE A 713 -54.86 -5.56 -1.13
N VAL A 714 -54.28 -4.58 -0.52
CA VAL A 714 -53.23 -3.76 -1.16
C VAL A 714 -51.94 -4.54 -1.14
N VAL A 715 -51.37 -4.75 -2.32
CA VAL A 715 -50.12 -5.49 -2.50
C VAL A 715 -48.92 -4.54 -2.54
N GLN A 716 -49.10 -3.40 -3.26
CA GLN A 716 -48.04 -2.41 -3.43
C GLN A 716 -48.62 -1.00 -3.57
N PRO A 717 -48.13 -0.04 -2.77
CA PRO A 717 -47.23 -0.23 -1.63
C PRO A 717 -47.94 -0.95 -0.47
N ALA A 718 -47.20 -1.74 0.27
CA ALA A 718 -47.68 -2.42 1.47
C ALA A 718 -47.94 -1.42 2.61
N GLN A 719 -48.76 -1.81 3.56
CA GLN A 719 -49.02 -1.01 4.77
C GLN A 719 -47.72 -0.70 5.50
N GLY A 720 -47.43 0.59 5.75
CA GLY A 720 -46.22 1.06 6.45
C GLY A 720 -44.99 1.21 5.57
N SER A 721 -45.10 0.99 4.24
CA SER A 721 -43.94 1.14 3.34
C SER A 721 -43.41 2.57 3.36
N VAL A 722 -42.08 2.70 3.33
CA VAL A 722 -41.37 3.97 3.10
C VAL A 722 -40.62 3.86 1.76
N LEU A 723 -40.89 4.79 0.87
CA LEU A 723 -40.32 4.89 -0.47
C LEU A 723 -39.43 6.13 -0.52
N PHE A 724 -38.32 6.05 -1.26
CA PHE A 724 -37.42 7.20 -1.46
C PHE A 724 -37.49 7.65 -2.93
N LEU A 725 -37.61 8.94 -3.14
CA LEU A 725 -37.46 9.53 -4.47
C LEU A 725 -36.02 9.42 -4.92
N ALA A 726 -35.80 9.07 -6.19
CA ALA A 726 -34.50 9.10 -6.81
C ALA A 726 -34.27 10.49 -7.43
N PRO A 727 -33.40 11.34 -6.85
CA PRO A 727 -33.28 12.75 -7.27
C PRO A 727 -32.81 12.93 -8.72
N GLU A 728 -32.23 11.90 -9.31
CA GLU A 728 -31.71 11.91 -10.69
C GLU A 728 -32.75 11.59 -11.77
N LEU A 729 -33.97 11.18 -11.40
CA LEU A 729 -35.02 10.88 -12.37
C LEU A 729 -35.95 12.08 -12.55
N PRO A 730 -36.17 12.54 -13.80
CA PRO A 730 -36.96 13.72 -14.08
C PRO A 730 -38.45 13.53 -13.80
N SER A 731 -38.93 12.30 -13.73
CA SER A 731 -40.28 11.94 -13.27
C SER A 731 -40.25 10.54 -12.69
N GLN A 732 -40.97 10.33 -11.60
CA GLN A 732 -41.08 9.04 -10.94
C GLN A 732 -42.56 8.65 -10.84
N ALA A 733 -42.80 7.39 -11.13
CA ALA A 733 -44.11 6.80 -11.02
C ALA A 733 -44.07 5.49 -10.27
N LEU A 734 -45.00 5.28 -9.36
CA LEU A 734 -45.17 4.04 -8.61
C LEU A 734 -46.26 3.20 -9.27
N ILE A 735 -46.00 1.94 -9.50
CA ILE A 735 -47.00 0.99 -9.88
C ILE A 735 -47.76 0.59 -8.61
N LEU A 736 -49.00 0.99 -8.52
CA LEU A 736 -49.95 0.55 -7.47
C LEU A 736 -50.50 -0.79 -7.87
N ARG A 737 -50.67 -1.67 -6.91
CA ARG A 737 -51.15 -3.05 -7.17
C ARG A 737 -52.03 -3.55 -6.06
N ALA A 738 -53.05 -4.27 -6.45
CA ALA A 738 -53.98 -4.91 -5.52
C ALA A 738 -54.21 -6.38 -5.88
N SER A 739 -54.67 -7.17 -4.92
CA SER A 739 -55.24 -8.50 -5.17
C SER A 739 -56.73 -8.40 -5.00
N PRO A 740 -57.50 -8.48 -6.12
CA PRO A 740 -58.93 -8.34 -6.05
C PRO A 740 -59.63 -9.59 -5.54
N PRO A 741 -60.79 -9.50 -4.91
CA PRO A 741 -61.61 -10.63 -4.56
C PRO A 741 -62.20 -11.31 -5.80
N ALA A 742 -62.61 -12.56 -5.61
CA ALA A 742 -63.25 -13.32 -6.67
C ALA A 742 -64.53 -12.63 -7.16
N GLY A 743 -64.69 -12.55 -8.50
CA GLY A 743 -65.83 -11.92 -9.11
C GLY A 743 -65.72 -10.38 -9.24
N ALA A 744 -64.55 -9.78 -8.92
CA ALA A 744 -64.29 -8.41 -9.19
C ALA A 744 -64.28 -8.15 -10.70
N GLN A 745 -65.05 -7.13 -11.14
CA GLN A 745 -65.14 -6.72 -12.55
C GLN A 745 -64.31 -5.45 -12.80
N ARG A 746 -64.23 -4.58 -11.78
CA ARG A 746 -63.55 -3.27 -11.87
C ARG A 746 -62.86 -2.97 -10.56
N ILE A 747 -61.69 -2.42 -10.64
CA ILE A 747 -60.84 -2.03 -9.50
C ILE A 747 -60.48 -0.55 -9.64
N GLU A 748 -60.77 0.23 -8.62
CA GLU A 748 -60.38 1.65 -8.57
C GLU A 748 -59.27 1.83 -7.53
N PHE A 749 -58.25 2.61 -7.95
CA PHE A 749 -57.14 3.01 -7.10
C PHE A 749 -57.25 4.48 -6.80
N ARG A 750 -57.24 4.86 -5.52
CA ARG A 750 -57.22 6.24 -5.06
C ARG A 750 -56.03 6.47 -4.14
N VAL A 751 -55.28 7.57 -4.37
CA VAL A 751 -54.24 8.02 -3.45
C VAL A 751 -54.71 9.33 -2.87
N ASP A 752 -54.73 9.42 -1.53
CA ASP A 752 -55.24 10.57 -0.76
C ASP A 752 -56.61 11.02 -1.21
N GLY A 753 -57.44 10.07 -1.56
CA GLY A 753 -58.83 10.31 -2.03
C GLY A 753 -58.96 10.60 -3.53
N ALA A 754 -57.85 10.95 -4.23
CA ALA A 754 -57.87 11.21 -5.66
C ALA A 754 -57.86 9.93 -6.48
N LEU A 755 -58.73 9.76 -7.47
CA LEU A 755 -58.72 8.61 -8.39
C LEU A 755 -57.48 8.66 -9.27
N VAL A 756 -56.61 7.63 -9.18
CA VAL A 756 -55.35 7.49 -9.88
C VAL A 756 -55.46 6.56 -11.09
N GLY A 757 -56.28 5.55 -10.98
CA GLY A 757 -56.49 4.60 -12.06
C GLY A 757 -57.69 3.68 -11.84
N VAL A 758 -58.15 3.07 -12.95
CA VAL A 758 -59.17 2.03 -12.96
C VAL A 758 -58.60 0.84 -13.73
N ALA A 759 -58.67 -0.34 -13.13
CA ALA A 759 -58.08 -1.56 -13.64
C ALA A 759 -59.13 -2.69 -13.71
N SER A 760 -58.80 -3.74 -14.46
CA SER A 760 -59.56 -5.01 -14.46
C SER A 760 -59.04 -5.97 -13.39
N ALA A 761 -59.84 -6.99 -13.04
CA ALA A 761 -59.38 -8.05 -12.17
C ALA A 761 -58.25 -8.93 -12.79
N ALA A 762 -58.11 -8.90 -14.13
CA ALA A 762 -57.02 -9.60 -14.83
C ALA A 762 -55.66 -8.87 -14.78
N ASP A 763 -55.73 -7.55 -14.70
CA ASP A 763 -54.52 -6.69 -14.50
C ASP A 763 -54.84 -5.59 -13.45
N PRO A 764 -54.73 -5.94 -12.17
CA PRO A 764 -55.13 -5.04 -11.06
C PRO A 764 -54.05 -4.05 -10.71
N THR A 765 -53.62 -3.24 -11.68
CA THR A 765 -52.55 -2.24 -11.51
C THR A 765 -52.96 -0.86 -11.95
N ALA A 766 -52.36 0.16 -11.31
CA ALA A 766 -52.44 1.57 -11.71
C ALA A 766 -51.10 2.25 -11.54
N VAL A 767 -50.86 3.31 -12.29
CA VAL A 767 -49.61 4.10 -12.20
C VAL A 767 -49.90 5.42 -11.53
N TRP A 768 -49.16 5.71 -10.46
CA TRP A 768 -49.28 6.96 -9.72
C TRP A 768 -47.98 7.79 -9.84
N PRO A 769 -48.08 9.08 -10.30
CA PRO A 769 -46.91 9.97 -10.26
C PRO A 769 -46.58 10.29 -8.78
N VAL A 770 -45.38 9.93 -8.37
CA VAL A 770 -44.98 9.95 -6.96
C VAL A 770 -44.73 11.38 -6.49
N SER A 771 -45.28 11.74 -5.31
CA SER A 771 -44.97 12.98 -4.58
C SER A 771 -44.45 12.65 -3.19
N ALA A 772 -43.60 13.53 -2.64
CA ALA A 772 -43.09 13.36 -1.27
C ALA A 772 -44.18 13.62 -0.24
N GLY A 773 -44.26 12.81 0.81
CA GLY A 773 -45.20 12.93 1.91
C GLY A 773 -45.73 11.61 2.41
N ALA A 774 -46.61 11.66 3.39
CA ALA A 774 -47.40 10.53 3.87
C ALA A 774 -48.68 10.39 3.03
N HIS A 775 -48.94 9.20 2.52
CA HIS A 775 -50.04 8.90 1.59
C HIS A 775 -50.87 7.74 2.06
N VAL A 776 -52.12 7.72 1.62
CA VAL A 776 -53.06 6.62 1.81
C VAL A 776 -53.51 6.11 0.45
N LEU A 777 -53.13 4.88 0.13
CA LEU A 777 -53.73 4.16 -1.00
C LEU A 777 -55.02 3.48 -0.57
N GLU A 778 -56.10 3.73 -1.28
CA GLU A 778 -57.37 3.07 -1.14
C GLU A 778 -57.70 2.33 -2.43
N VAL A 779 -58.06 1.05 -2.30
CA VAL A 779 -58.41 0.19 -3.43
C VAL A 779 -59.86 -0.29 -3.25
N SER A 780 -60.68 0.00 -4.22
CA SER A 780 -62.08 -0.40 -4.23
C SER A 780 -62.35 -1.38 -5.39
N ALA A 781 -62.86 -2.58 -5.10
CA ALA A 781 -63.24 -3.56 -6.07
C ALA A 781 -64.78 -3.65 -6.19
N VAL A 782 -65.29 -3.46 -7.41
CA VAL A 782 -66.73 -3.63 -7.73
C VAL A 782 -66.95 -5.07 -8.20
N LEU A 783 -67.76 -5.79 -7.48
CA LEU A 783 -68.13 -7.19 -7.78
C LEU A 783 -69.19 -7.24 -8.87
N GLY A 784 -69.36 -8.42 -9.52
CA GLY A 784 -70.39 -8.67 -10.46
C GLY A 784 -71.82 -8.56 -9.89
N SER A 785 -71.98 -8.61 -8.57
CA SER A 785 -73.24 -8.35 -7.81
C SER A 785 -73.55 -6.85 -7.66
N GLY A 786 -72.64 -5.95 -8.04
CA GLY A 786 -72.72 -4.50 -7.76
C GLY A 786 -72.21 -4.11 -6.37
N GLU A 787 -71.81 -5.00 -5.54
CA GLU A 787 -71.20 -4.77 -4.24
C GLU A 787 -69.80 -4.12 -4.41
N VAL A 788 -69.48 -3.13 -3.58
CA VAL A 788 -68.16 -2.48 -3.56
C VAL A 788 -67.47 -2.88 -2.24
N VAL A 789 -66.29 -3.44 -2.37
CA VAL A 789 -65.40 -3.80 -1.23
C VAL A 789 -64.10 -3.03 -1.32
N THR A 790 -63.67 -2.47 -0.16
CA THR A 790 -62.55 -1.53 -0.12
C THR A 790 -61.46 -2.00 0.86
N ALA A 791 -60.19 -1.75 0.51
CA ALA A 791 -59.04 -1.91 1.40
C ALA A 791 -58.14 -0.65 1.31
N SER A 792 -57.34 -0.37 2.33
CA SER A 792 -56.41 0.75 2.32
C SER A 792 -55.06 0.37 2.91
N ALA A 793 -54.02 1.08 2.43
CA ALA A 793 -52.66 1.00 2.98
C ALA A 793 -52.06 2.41 3.13
N ARG A 794 -51.41 2.64 4.24
CA ARG A 794 -50.67 3.90 4.49
C ARG A 794 -49.22 3.66 4.16
N PHE A 795 -48.58 4.62 3.47
CA PHE A 795 -47.19 4.60 3.11
C PHE A 795 -46.60 6.00 3.11
N GLU A 796 -45.31 6.11 3.15
CA GLU A 796 -44.60 7.40 3.14
C GLU A 796 -43.64 7.45 1.95
N VAL A 797 -43.55 8.61 1.31
CA VAL A 797 -42.57 8.91 0.28
C VAL A 797 -41.64 10.00 0.78
N ARG A 798 -40.36 9.70 0.89
CA ARG A 798 -39.31 10.63 1.31
C ARG A 798 -38.47 11.10 0.11
N PRO A 799 -38.02 12.38 0.16
CA PRO A 799 -37.16 12.93 -0.87
C PRO A 799 -35.80 12.22 -0.96
#